data_f009ef329a8825b0172c838799c4b615
#
_entry.id   f009ef329a8825b0172c838799c4b615
#
_cell.length_a   1.000
_cell.length_b   1.000
_cell.length_c   1.000
_cell.angle_alpha   90.00
_cell.angle_beta   90.00
_cell.angle_gamma   90.00
#
_symmetry.space_group_name_H-M   'P 1'
#
loop_
_entity.id
_entity.type
_entity.pdbx_description
1 polymer ?
#
loop_
_entity_poly.entity_id
_entity_poly.type
_entity_poly.pdbx_seq_one_letter_code
_entity_poly.pdbx_strand_id
1 'polypeptide(L)'
;MKQLIIALAFGAAMALPSWAGITIGSTSYSADTLFRRQIGPGIVNTIIRIPDYPLNVYLLEADMSNPYNRVETTVGQGRLGSLELLTAAAKRVSTSSKRVVAGCNANFWCVSSQSDAAYMLGSPYGAVVRNDTTYLNTNNVNDTWDGGPSRTGAVAIDHNKQLYMGHFTWKAAVAAAKLGTALEINKVNRRNLDDEMCLWNEAYGRTREFEDDWTSAGARGTNNADNYYLDFAQGSGWNVNRPMTMVVKKVVTDADRLTLGDYTACITATGSYKAKMRALAVGDTLTINQGWTTSEPDAQAVAPWIENMVEGNAPVMHHGQLTSRNTDETYNSQVYSRTGYGASADGRKLYMIVIDKSKSALYGQSAGCSTTVMCNILQSLFPDISEVVNFDAGGSAQMLVDGKIVNTTTESTPRAVAAGWFLESTAPADTVVASIQFADPQLRLPIYSSYTPQVIGYNQYGDIVNEHVAGFTLSCDSTLGTASGSQFTASGTATRGLLTASYHGLVATLPVTTMPAQPAIASRSLLVDGRSWLLPVTATVDGVTYHYDSSRLDWKVEDESVASVTSGKIRGLANGTTRVMCRIGELADTAAVTVELADSAYLHQRFDGWTLKGSGVSSLSLSASGVLSYTYTASRAPYIKLLKDVTFYSLPDTVGLTFTSSVPLDYVQIDVRNASTTSANYQKFDNNGSGYEAGRSYTVRVDLDGMGGAGQLTTYPLTVKELRFGIDKSKATTGEQSLVVDSFYGHYQLPARGDVNGDGVVNQSDVTALISNILGLSSYPAGLCDINGDALVNVTDAGALVNRILGR
;
A
#
# COMPACT_ATOMS: atom_id res chain seq x y z
N MET A 1 33.59 17.94 32.15
CA MET A 1 32.84 16.91 32.82
C MET A 1 31.36 17.33 33.00
N LYS A 2 30.67 17.72 31.89
CA LYS A 2 29.23 18.04 31.90
C LYS A 2 28.52 17.67 30.57
N GLN A 3 29.09 16.73 29.83
CA GLN A 3 28.50 16.28 28.52
C GLN A 3 28.26 14.77 28.44
N LEU A 4 28.17 14.05 29.59
CA LEU A 4 28.08 12.59 29.56
C LEU A 4 26.84 12.02 30.29
N ILE A 5 25.73 12.75 30.40
CA ILE A 5 24.55 12.27 31.14
C ILE A 5 23.25 12.36 30.30
N ILE A 6 23.25 12.72 29.04
CA ILE A 6 22.00 12.77 28.23
C ILE A 6 21.87 11.60 27.22
N ALA A 7 22.82 10.72 27.11
CA ALA A 7 22.82 9.62 26.12
C ALA A 7 22.22 8.29 26.63
N LEU A 8 21.58 8.25 27.79
CA LEU A 8 21.09 6.99 28.40
C LEU A 8 19.57 6.84 28.52
N ALA A 9 18.78 7.72 27.90
CA ALA A 9 17.32 7.69 28.04
C ALA A 9 16.53 7.28 26.77
N PHE A 10 17.18 7.04 25.63
CA PHE A 10 16.48 6.68 24.37
C PHE A 10 16.80 5.28 23.85
N GLY A 11 17.47 4.46 24.61
CA GLY A 11 17.79 3.07 24.28
C GLY A 11 16.86 2.01 24.88
N ALA A 12 15.67 2.37 25.35
CA ALA A 12 14.65 1.38 25.61
C ALA A 12 14.12 0.90 24.25
N ALA A 13 14.67 -0.21 23.75
CA ALA A 13 13.97 -1.03 22.78
C ALA A 13 12.55 -1.19 23.30
N MET A 14 11.56 -0.55 22.65
CA MET A 14 10.16 -0.81 22.93
C MET A 14 9.96 -2.29 22.60
N ALA A 15 9.99 -3.14 23.66
CA ALA A 15 9.48 -4.49 23.54
C ALA A 15 8.08 -4.33 22.99
N LEU A 16 7.85 -4.78 21.77
CA LEU A 16 6.53 -4.74 21.16
C LEU A 16 5.61 -5.52 22.09
N PRO A 17 4.53 -4.93 22.61
CA PRO A 17 3.54 -5.73 23.29
C PRO A 17 3.04 -6.73 22.26
N SER A 18 3.31 -8.01 22.46
CA SER A 18 2.56 -9.05 21.81
C SER A 18 1.15 -8.94 22.37
N TRP A 19 0.24 -8.26 21.69
CA TRP A 19 -1.15 -8.25 22.09
C TRP A 19 -1.66 -9.69 21.98
N ALA A 20 -1.78 -10.34 23.14
CA ALA A 20 -2.16 -11.75 23.26
C ALA A 20 -3.59 -12.02 22.75
N GLY A 21 -4.38 -10.98 22.51
CA GLY A 21 -5.72 -11.05 21.97
C GLY A 21 -6.45 -9.72 22.14
N ILE A 22 -7.45 -9.49 21.29
CA ILE A 22 -8.37 -8.35 21.38
C ILE A 22 -9.70 -8.89 21.93
N THR A 23 -10.16 -8.31 23.03
CA THR A 23 -11.44 -8.69 23.65
C THR A 23 -12.56 -7.85 23.06
N ILE A 24 -13.56 -8.49 22.48
CA ILE A 24 -14.78 -7.86 21.97
C ILE A 24 -15.96 -8.48 22.71
N GLY A 25 -16.64 -7.68 23.52
CA GLY A 25 -17.63 -8.17 24.45
C GLY A 25 -17.00 -9.11 25.50
N SER A 26 -17.42 -10.36 25.52
CA SER A 26 -16.85 -11.38 26.42
C SER A 26 -15.87 -12.34 25.72
N THR A 27 -15.61 -12.17 24.43
CA THR A 27 -14.78 -13.07 23.65
C THR A 27 -13.43 -12.43 23.30
N SER A 28 -12.34 -13.17 23.53
CA SER A 28 -11.00 -12.78 23.12
C SER A 28 -10.66 -13.42 21.76
N TYR A 29 -10.25 -12.61 20.83
CA TYR A 29 -9.86 -13.01 19.47
C TYR A 29 -8.36 -12.83 19.27
N SER A 30 -7.74 -13.73 18.51
CA SER A 30 -6.36 -13.55 18.07
C SER A 30 -6.27 -12.32 17.16
N ALA A 31 -5.16 -11.61 17.27
CA ALA A 31 -4.91 -10.44 16.46
C ALA A 31 -3.49 -10.49 15.89
N ASP A 32 -3.38 -10.26 14.59
CA ASP A 32 -2.11 -10.18 13.86
C ASP A 32 -1.70 -8.72 13.70
N THR A 33 -0.56 -8.34 14.27
CA THR A 33 0.04 -7.03 14.00
C THR A 33 0.75 -7.11 12.65
N LEU A 34 0.13 -6.55 11.63
CA LEU A 34 0.65 -6.56 10.27
C LEU A 34 1.72 -5.47 10.06
N PHE A 35 1.60 -4.39 10.81
CA PHE A 35 2.49 -3.24 10.72
C PHE A 35 2.52 -2.51 12.06
N ARG A 36 3.69 -2.13 12.54
CA ARG A 36 3.86 -1.19 13.66
C ARG A 36 5.18 -0.46 13.51
N ARG A 37 5.10 0.85 13.35
CA ARG A 37 6.27 1.68 13.09
C ARG A 37 6.11 3.08 13.66
N GLN A 38 7.18 3.62 14.20
CA GLN A 38 7.27 5.07 14.44
C GLN A 38 7.35 5.78 13.09
N ILE A 39 6.55 6.83 12.92
CA ILE A 39 6.43 7.60 11.68
C ILE A 39 6.77 9.08 11.86
N GLY A 40 7.00 9.50 13.09
CA GLY A 40 7.38 10.86 13.49
C GLY A 40 7.73 10.90 14.98
N PRO A 41 8.02 12.09 15.54
CA PRO A 41 8.42 12.25 16.94
C PRO A 41 7.34 11.72 17.92
N GLY A 42 7.54 10.51 18.49
CA GLY A 42 6.55 9.89 19.39
C GLY A 42 5.20 9.59 18.73
N ILE A 43 5.16 9.48 17.41
CA ILE A 43 3.97 9.09 16.64
C ILE A 43 4.19 7.71 16.07
N VAL A 44 3.30 6.77 16.38
CA VAL A 44 3.36 5.37 15.94
C VAL A 44 2.12 5.03 15.12
N ASN A 45 2.32 4.44 13.95
CA ASN A 45 1.26 3.83 13.15
C ASN A 45 1.25 2.32 13.35
N THR A 46 0.08 1.75 13.55
CA THR A 46 -0.12 0.31 13.71
C THR A 46 -1.28 -0.16 12.84
N ILE A 47 -1.11 -1.31 12.19
CA ILE A 47 -2.16 -1.99 11.44
C ILE A 47 -2.33 -3.38 12.01
N ILE A 48 -3.58 -3.72 12.36
CA ILE A 48 -3.94 -4.98 12.98
C ILE A 48 -5.01 -5.67 12.14
N ARG A 49 -4.87 -6.98 12.00
CA ARG A 49 -5.88 -7.87 11.47
C ARG A 49 -6.46 -8.73 12.58
N ILE A 50 -7.78 -8.84 12.67
CA ILE A 50 -8.47 -9.80 13.54
C ILE A 50 -9.16 -10.81 12.61
N PRO A 51 -8.57 -12.02 12.39
CA PRO A 51 -9.08 -12.94 11.38
C PRO A 51 -10.45 -13.52 11.71
N ASP A 52 -10.64 -13.99 12.95
CA ASP A 52 -11.86 -14.67 13.40
C ASP A 52 -13.02 -13.69 13.70
N TYR A 53 -12.75 -12.43 13.81
CA TYR A 53 -13.72 -11.33 13.82
C TYR A 53 -13.32 -10.35 12.71
N PRO A 54 -13.63 -10.63 11.46
CA PRO A 54 -12.90 -10.11 10.29
C PRO A 54 -12.88 -8.59 10.23
N LEU A 55 -11.89 -7.98 10.87
CA LEU A 55 -11.63 -6.54 10.90
C LEU A 55 -10.19 -6.22 10.53
N ASN A 56 -10.03 -5.13 9.77
CA ASN A 56 -8.77 -4.43 9.62
C ASN A 56 -8.85 -3.13 10.41
N VAL A 57 -7.91 -2.95 11.31
CA VAL A 57 -7.84 -1.84 12.26
C VAL A 57 -6.57 -1.05 12.01
N TYR A 58 -6.72 0.23 11.79
CA TYR A 58 -5.63 1.18 11.55
C TYR A 58 -5.58 2.16 12.72
N LEU A 59 -4.40 2.34 13.29
CA LEU A 59 -4.20 3.08 14.53
C LEU A 59 -3.07 4.08 14.39
N LEU A 60 -3.27 5.25 14.96
CA LEU A 60 -2.21 6.21 15.26
C LEU A 60 -2.20 6.43 16.77
N GLU A 61 -1.03 6.34 17.36
CA GLU A 61 -0.74 6.70 18.74
C GLU A 61 0.23 7.88 18.72
N ALA A 62 -0.13 9.00 19.32
CA ALA A 62 0.71 10.19 19.34
C ALA A 62 0.92 10.66 20.80
N ASP A 63 2.17 10.78 21.21
CA ASP A 63 2.57 11.39 22.47
C ASP A 63 2.55 12.92 22.34
N MET A 64 1.51 13.54 22.87
CA MET A 64 1.36 15.00 22.84
C MET A 64 2.28 15.71 23.82
N SER A 65 2.91 15.01 24.77
CA SER A 65 3.97 15.58 25.61
C SER A 65 5.28 15.84 24.84
N ASN A 66 5.45 15.19 23.71
CA ASN A 66 6.61 15.43 22.85
C ASN A 66 6.60 16.89 22.35
N PRO A 67 7.70 17.65 22.53
CA PRO A 67 7.72 19.08 22.19
C PRO A 67 7.53 19.38 20.72
N TYR A 68 7.78 18.42 19.85
CA TYR A 68 7.70 18.59 18.38
C TYR A 68 6.34 18.22 17.80
N ASN A 69 5.46 17.58 18.54
CA ASN A 69 4.13 17.22 18.06
C ASN A 69 3.17 18.41 18.17
N ARG A 70 2.36 18.58 17.14
CA ARG A 70 1.24 19.52 17.07
C ARG A 70 0.06 18.84 16.42
N VAL A 71 -1.09 19.47 16.58
CA VAL A 71 -2.31 19.12 15.85
C VAL A 71 -2.65 20.28 14.94
N GLU A 72 -3.03 20.01 13.71
CA GLU A 72 -3.56 20.97 12.76
C GLU A 72 -4.99 20.59 12.40
N THR A 73 -5.92 21.51 12.68
CA THR A 73 -7.30 21.44 12.20
C THR A 73 -7.38 21.99 10.79
N THR A 74 -8.01 21.30 9.87
CA THR A 74 -8.20 21.78 8.51
C THR A 74 -9.64 21.62 8.04
N VAL A 75 -10.06 22.54 7.20
CA VAL A 75 -11.32 22.47 6.46
C VAL A 75 -11.02 22.40 4.95
N GLY A 76 -11.97 21.87 4.17
CA GLY A 76 -11.80 21.64 2.74
C GLY A 76 -11.33 22.90 2.00
N GLN A 77 -10.22 22.81 1.27
CA GLN A 77 -9.59 23.91 0.53
C GLN A 77 -9.30 25.17 1.39
N GLY A 78 -9.20 25.00 2.71
CA GLY A 78 -8.96 26.08 3.68
C GLY A 78 -10.16 26.98 3.96
N ARG A 79 -11.36 26.62 3.51
CA ARG A 79 -12.60 27.39 3.74
C ARG A 79 -13.82 26.49 3.93
N LEU A 80 -14.79 26.99 4.64
CA LEU A 80 -16.07 26.31 4.86
C LEU A 80 -16.84 26.14 3.53
N GLY A 81 -17.70 25.13 3.46
CA GLY A 81 -18.48 24.82 2.25
C GLY A 81 -17.63 24.29 1.09
N SER A 82 -16.52 23.70 1.37
CA SER A 82 -15.65 23.06 0.36
C SER A 82 -15.22 21.69 0.87
N LEU A 83 -15.05 20.76 -0.06
CA LEU A 83 -14.54 19.43 0.21
C LEU A 83 -13.11 19.31 -0.38
N GLU A 84 -12.28 18.51 0.29
CA GLU A 84 -10.90 18.29 -0.14
C GLU A 84 -10.46 16.87 0.20
N LEU A 85 -9.62 16.26 -0.66
CA LEU A 85 -8.96 15.01 -0.32
C LEU A 85 -7.99 15.23 0.85
N LEU A 86 -7.94 14.31 1.82
CA LEU A 86 -7.00 14.45 2.96
C LEU A 86 -5.54 14.57 2.50
N THR A 87 -5.16 13.89 1.42
CA THR A 87 -3.82 13.99 0.83
C THR A 87 -3.51 15.40 0.31
N ALA A 88 -4.49 16.06 -0.30
CA ALA A 88 -4.35 17.43 -0.78
C ALA A 88 -4.32 18.43 0.38
N ALA A 89 -5.20 18.24 1.38
CA ALA A 89 -5.24 19.05 2.59
C ALA A 89 -3.91 18.98 3.36
N ALA A 90 -3.37 17.78 3.58
CA ALA A 90 -2.09 17.57 4.23
C ALA A 90 -0.94 18.29 3.50
N LYS A 91 -0.91 18.16 2.17
CA LYS A 91 0.08 18.88 1.36
C LYS A 91 -0.07 20.41 1.45
N ARG A 92 -1.30 20.92 1.49
CA ARG A 92 -1.60 22.36 1.56
C ARG A 92 -1.17 22.99 2.88
N VAL A 93 -1.36 22.28 4.02
CA VAL A 93 -1.03 22.81 5.34
C VAL A 93 0.43 22.55 5.75
N SER A 94 1.09 21.57 5.14
CA SER A 94 2.50 21.29 5.40
C SER A 94 3.41 22.43 4.89
N THR A 95 4.41 22.76 5.71
CA THR A 95 5.49 23.69 5.37
C THR A 95 6.85 23.06 5.69
N SER A 96 7.95 23.73 5.39
CA SER A 96 9.30 23.26 5.75
C SER A 96 9.53 23.14 7.27
N SER A 97 8.78 23.89 8.08
CA SER A 97 8.87 23.90 9.55
C SER A 97 7.73 23.18 10.27
N LYS A 98 6.71 22.76 9.53
CA LYS A 98 5.54 22.01 10.03
C LYS A 98 5.16 20.97 9.01
N ARG A 99 5.40 19.73 9.28
CA ARG A 99 5.12 18.62 8.37
C ARG A 99 3.98 17.78 8.89
N VAL A 100 2.94 17.59 8.09
CA VAL A 100 1.91 16.61 8.40
C VAL A 100 2.52 15.22 8.30
N VAL A 101 2.49 14.50 9.41
CA VAL A 101 2.97 13.11 9.53
C VAL A 101 1.84 12.13 9.28
N ALA A 102 0.68 12.37 9.90
CA ALA A 102 -0.48 11.50 9.79
C ALA A 102 -1.77 12.27 10.14
N GLY A 103 -2.92 11.62 10.01
CA GLY A 103 -4.21 12.17 10.46
C GLY A 103 -5.39 11.42 9.89
N CYS A 104 -6.59 11.85 10.28
CA CYS A 104 -7.84 11.24 9.84
C CYS A 104 -8.86 12.31 9.40
N ASN A 105 -9.94 11.87 8.73
CA ASN A 105 -11.13 12.69 8.55
C ASN A 105 -11.74 13.04 9.91
N ALA A 106 -12.46 14.15 9.97
CA ALA A 106 -13.05 14.65 11.21
C ALA A 106 -14.58 14.79 11.11
N ASN A 107 -15.09 16.01 11.21
CA ASN A 107 -16.53 16.30 11.31
C ASN A 107 -17.35 15.70 10.18
N PHE A 108 -18.58 15.35 10.49
CA PHE A 108 -19.65 15.22 9.49
C PHE A 108 -19.83 16.53 8.74
N TRP A 109 -20.50 16.52 7.61
CA TRP A 109 -20.75 17.75 6.86
C TRP A 109 -22.14 17.82 6.25
N CYS A 110 -22.55 19.01 5.87
CA CYS A 110 -23.78 19.28 5.16
C CYS A 110 -23.71 18.70 3.73
N VAL A 111 -24.44 17.64 3.48
CA VAL A 111 -24.48 16.95 2.16
C VAL A 111 -25.63 17.42 1.29
N SER A 112 -26.60 18.13 1.85
CA SER A 112 -27.77 18.65 1.15
C SER A 112 -28.22 19.96 1.76
N SER A 113 -28.37 20.97 0.92
CA SER A 113 -28.91 22.27 1.31
C SER A 113 -30.37 22.22 1.81
N GLN A 114 -31.06 21.12 1.63
CA GLN A 114 -32.43 20.95 2.12
C GLN A 114 -32.47 20.43 3.56
N SER A 115 -31.39 19.80 4.04
CA SER A 115 -31.36 19.18 5.36
C SER A 115 -31.05 20.17 6.49
N ASP A 116 -30.34 21.25 6.21
CA ASP A 116 -30.01 22.27 7.22
C ASP A 116 -29.79 23.65 6.59
N ALA A 117 -30.78 24.53 6.74
CA ALA A 117 -30.74 25.88 6.20
C ALA A 117 -29.66 26.77 6.86
N ALA A 118 -29.06 26.36 7.97
CA ALA A 118 -28.08 27.15 8.69
C ALA A 118 -26.64 26.88 8.21
N TYR A 119 -26.38 25.72 7.58
CA TYR A 119 -25.05 25.35 7.09
C TYR A 119 -24.94 25.46 5.57
N MET A 120 -23.77 25.85 5.10
CA MET A 120 -23.42 25.77 3.69
C MET A 120 -23.20 24.32 3.26
N LEU A 121 -23.63 23.98 2.05
CA LEU A 121 -23.33 22.68 1.44
C LEU A 121 -21.82 22.43 1.49
N GLY A 122 -21.39 21.26 1.97
CA GLY A 122 -19.98 20.90 2.15
C GLY A 122 -19.32 21.54 3.40
N SER A 123 -20.08 22.26 4.22
CA SER A 123 -19.56 22.78 5.51
C SER A 123 -19.55 21.70 6.57
N PRO A 124 -18.53 21.62 7.42
CA PRO A 124 -18.57 20.74 8.60
C PRO A 124 -19.78 21.02 9.48
N TYR A 125 -20.35 19.99 10.10
CA TYR A 125 -21.30 20.13 11.20
C TYR A 125 -20.53 20.26 12.51
N GLY A 126 -21.03 21.15 13.41
CA GLY A 126 -20.50 21.33 14.75
C GLY A 126 -19.23 22.18 14.80
N ALA A 127 -18.59 22.13 15.95
CA ALA A 127 -17.45 22.99 16.25
C ALA A 127 -16.22 22.71 15.40
N VAL A 128 -15.59 23.80 14.95
CA VAL A 128 -14.26 23.79 14.36
C VAL A 128 -13.49 24.99 14.90
N VAL A 129 -12.39 24.71 15.62
CA VAL A 129 -11.43 25.73 16.04
C VAL A 129 -10.09 25.41 15.41
N ARG A 130 -9.47 26.43 14.83
CA ARG A 130 -8.15 26.32 14.21
C ARG A 130 -7.26 27.45 14.68
N ASN A 131 -6.18 27.12 15.36
CA ASN A 131 -5.17 28.09 15.83
C ASN A 131 -5.85 29.31 16.50
N ASP A 132 -6.57 29.08 17.58
CA ASP A 132 -7.31 30.09 18.36
C ASP A 132 -8.48 30.76 17.61
N THR A 133 -8.75 30.39 16.37
CA THR A 133 -9.84 30.98 15.60
C THR A 133 -11.02 30.04 15.56
N THR A 134 -12.16 30.47 16.07
CA THR A 134 -13.42 29.75 15.92
C THR A 134 -13.90 29.86 14.48
N TYR A 135 -13.85 28.74 13.73
CA TYR A 135 -14.39 28.67 12.38
C TYR A 135 -15.88 28.39 12.37
N LEU A 136 -16.29 27.48 13.24
CA LEU A 136 -17.70 27.15 13.51
C LEU A 136 -17.86 26.93 15.00
N ASN A 137 -18.97 27.40 15.54
CA ASN A 137 -19.39 27.07 16.89
C ASN A 137 -20.31 25.85 16.87
N THR A 138 -20.36 25.09 17.97
CA THR A 138 -21.37 24.04 18.13
C THR A 138 -22.76 24.66 18.16
N ASN A 139 -23.72 23.98 17.56
CA ASN A 139 -25.14 24.37 17.73
C ASN A 139 -25.67 23.76 19.02
N ASN A 140 -26.08 24.61 19.87
CA ASN A 140 -26.81 24.17 21.05
C ASN A 140 -28.09 23.42 20.65
N VAL A 141 -28.21 22.18 21.14
CA VAL A 141 -29.46 21.45 21.44
C VAL A 141 -30.29 20.94 20.27
N ASN A 142 -30.20 21.48 19.04
CA ASN A 142 -31.12 21.15 17.96
C ASN A 142 -30.45 20.63 16.67
N ASP A 143 -29.14 20.50 16.64
CA ASP A 143 -28.47 19.86 15.50
C ASP A 143 -28.62 18.35 15.66
N THR A 144 -29.77 17.88 15.23
CA THR A 144 -30.08 16.47 15.26
C THR A 144 -29.74 15.88 13.90
N TRP A 145 -28.63 15.18 13.84
CA TRP A 145 -28.36 14.29 12.71
C TRP A 145 -29.46 13.22 12.55
N ASP A 146 -29.97 12.69 13.66
CA ASP A 146 -30.95 11.58 13.72
C ASP A 146 -32.33 11.94 14.29
N GLY A 147 -32.70 13.22 14.37
CA GLY A 147 -34.01 13.63 14.87
C GLY A 147 -34.18 13.59 16.40
N GLY A 148 -33.09 13.43 17.17
CA GLY A 148 -33.09 13.51 18.63
C GLY A 148 -32.22 14.65 19.16
N PRO A 149 -32.36 15.07 20.45
CA PRO A 149 -31.46 16.06 21.03
C PRO A 149 -30.04 15.45 21.13
N SER A 150 -29.25 15.59 20.11
CA SER A 150 -27.91 15.07 20.12
C SER A 150 -26.98 16.08 20.80
N ARG A 151 -26.35 15.62 21.83
CA ARG A 151 -25.16 16.28 22.37
C ARG A 151 -23.97 15.73 21.59
N THR A 152 -23.51 16.46 20.63
CA THR A 152 -22.29 16.11 19.87
C THR A 152 -21.09 16.11 20.81
N GLY A 153 -20.10 15.27 20.49
CA GLY A 153 -18.85 15.22 21.23
C GLY A 153 -17.73 15.86 20.42
N ALA A 154 -16.90 16.64 21.08
CA ALA A 154 -15.73 17.24 20.46
C ALA A 154 -14.43 16.72 21.06
N VAL A 155 -13.36 16.81 20.28
CA VAL A 155 -11.98 16.63 20.69
C VAL A 155 -11.27 17.97 20.58
N ALA A 156 -10.73 18.45 21.69
CA ALA A 156 -10.00 19.69 21.77
C ALA A 156 -8.58 19.48 22.30
N ILE A 157 -7.69 20.36 21.91
CA ILE A 157 -6.33 20.43 22.43
C ILE A 157 -6.02 21.88 22.81
N ASP A 158 -5.34 22.08 23.93
CA ASP A 158 -4.91 23.38 24.40
C ASP A 158 -3.46 23.72 24.02
N HIS A 159 -3.04 24.94 24.31
CA HIS A 159 -1.66 25.40 24.07
C HIS A 159 -0.59 24.60 24.84
N ASN A 160 -0.98 23.92 25.93
CA ASN A 160 -0.11 23.03 26.68
C ASN A 160 -0.11 21.60 26.12
N LYS A 161 -0.79 21.38 24.99
CA LYS A 161 -0.97 20.08 24.35
C LYS A 161 -1.73 19.07 25.21
N GLN A 162 -2.59 19.55 26.09
CA GLN A 162 -3.51 18.75 26.85
C GLN A 162 -4.75 18.49 26.01
N LEU A 163 -5.14 17.22 25.91
CA LEU A 163 -6.33 16.77 25.19
C LEU A 163 -7.52 16.75 26.14
N TYR A 164 -8.66 17.13 25.60
CA TYR A 164 -9.95 17.07 26.28
C TYR A 164 -11.01 16.59 25.30
N MET A 165 -11.91 15.76 25.77
CA MET A 165 -13.02 15.24 24.98
C MET A 165 -14.33 15.38 25.77
N GLY A 166 -15.41 15.69 25.06
CA GLY A 166 -16.70 15.84 25.70
C GLY A 166 -17.60 16.83 24.97
N HIS A 167 -18.60 17.36 25.72
CA HIS A 167 -19.53 18.33 25.17
C HIS A 167 -19.05 19.75 25.45
N PHE A 168 -18.94 20.54 24.40
CA PHE A 168 -18.55 21.95 24.52
C PHE A 168 -19.68 22.87 24.07
N THR A 169 -19.77 24.04 24.72
CA THR A 169 -20.72 25.11 24.39
C THR A 169 -19.95 26.40 24.13
N TRP A 170 -20.25 27.03 23.03
CA TRP A 170 -19.69 28.33 22.67
C TRP A 170 -20.63 29.46 23.07
N LYS A 171 -20.09 30.54 23.61
CA LYS A 171 -20.79 31.76 23.87
C LYS A 171 -19.96 32.94 23.40
N ALA A 172 -20.61 33.93 22.82
CA ALA A 172 -19.94 35.16 22.43
C ALA A 172 -20.88 36.36 22.57
N ALA A 173 -20.26 37.52 22.78
CA ALA A 173 -20.96 38.80 22.83
C ALA A 173 -20.07 39.90 22.26
N VAL A 174 -20.71 40.92 21.68
CA VAL A 174 -20.10 42.17 21.30
C VAL A 174 -20.46 43.25 22.30
N ALA A 175 -19.48 44.00 22.76
CA ALA A 175 -19.64 45.14 23.67
C ALA A 175 -19.00 46.41 23.05
N ALA A 176 -19.64 47.53 23.22
CA ALA A 176 -19.10 48.83 22.89
C ALA A 176 -19.77 49.89 23.76
N ALA A 177 -19.07 51.00 24.01
CA ALA A 177 -19.60 52.07 24.86
C ALA A 177 -20.98 52.56 24.42
N LYS A 178 -21.21 52.66 23.10
CA LYS A 178 -22.48 53.11 22.50
C LYS A 178 -23.62 52.10 22.58
N LEU A 179 -23.32 50.83 22.81
CA LEU A 179 -24.37 49.79 22.91
C LEU A 179 -25.04 49.74 24.29
N GLY A 180 -24.41 50.29 25.32
CA GLY A 180 -24.90 50.30 26.70
C GLY A 180 -24.83 48.90 27.35
N THR A 181 -25.20 47.86 26.66
CA THR A 181 -25.13 46.47 27.12
C THR A 181 -24.45 45.61 26.07
N ALA A 182 -23.78 44.53 26.50
CA ALA A 182 -23.25 43.55 25.56
C ALA A 182 -24.39 42.82 24.83
N LEU A 183 -24.23 42.61 23.53
CA LEU A 183 -25.18 41.90 22.68
C LEU A 183 -24.63 40.53 22.35
N GLU A 184 -25.46 39.52 22.45
CA GLU A 184 -25.09 38.13 22.12
C GLU A 184 -24.78 37.98 20.62
N ILE A 185 -23.71 37.25 20.32
CA ILE A 185 -23.40 36.73 18.98
C ILE A 185 -23.82 35.26 18.99
N ASN A 186 -24.75 34.89 18.12
CA ASN A 186 -25.38 33.58 18.15
C ASN A 186 -24.58 32.51 17.40
N LYS A 187 -23.84 32.89 16.34
CA LYS A 187 -23.22 32.00 15.38
C LYS A 187 -21.90 32.55 14.88
N VAL A 188 -21.08 31.60 14.31
CA VAL A 188 -19.90 31.95 13.54
C VAL A 188 -20.00 31.29 12.16
N ASN A 189 -19.82 32.08 11.11
CA ASN A 189 -19.78 31.67 9.70
C ASN A 189 -20.99 30.83 9.26
N ARG A 190 -22.13 31.10 9.83
CA ARG A 190 -23.40 30.47 9.49
C ARG A 190 -24.47 31.52 9.23
N ARG A 191 -25.44 31.17 8.41
CA ARG A 191 -26.53 32.07 8.07
C ARG A 191 -27.29 32.52 9.31
N ASN A 192 -27.56 33.82 9.38
CA ASN A 192 -28.50 34.34 10.35
C ASN A 192 -29.92 33.83 10.06
N LEU A 193 -30.62 33.45 11.11
CA LEU A 193 -32.08 33.43 11.11
C LEU A 193 -32.64 34.80 11.56
N ASP A 194 -33.95 34.94 11.66
CA ASP A 194 -34.56 36.17 12.15
C ASP A 194 -34.15 36.40 13.60
N ASP A 195 -33.79 37.67 13.91
CA ASP A 195 -33.40 38.12 15.25
C ASP A 195 -32.11 37.47 15.78
N GLU A 196 -31.08 37.41 14.98
CA GLU A 196 -29.78 36.84 15.31
C GLU A 196 -28.62 37.75 14.90
N MET A 197 -27.46 37.50 15.53
CA MET A 197 -26.16 38.03 15.06
C MET A 197 -25.20 36.89 14.71
N CYS A 198 -24.47 37.05 13.65
CA CYS A 198 -23.40 36.13 13.22
C CYS A 198 -22.08 36.87 13.07
N LEU A 199 -21.00 36.24 13.57
CA LEU A 199 -19.63 36.68 13.33
C LEU A 199 -19.06 35.91 12.13
N TRP A 200 -18.63 36.64 11.14
CA TRP A 200 -18.00 36.12 9.93
C TRP A 200 -16.52 36.39 9.95
N ASN A 201 -15.72 35.42 9.55
CA ASN A 201 -14.27 35.53 9.44
C ASN A 201 -13.76 34.84 8.16
N GLU A 202 -12.45 34.80 7.96
CA GLU A 202 -11.81 34.29 6.76
C GLU A 202 -12.14 32.82 6.44
N ALA A 203 -12.55 32.03 7.42
CA ALA A 203 -12.97 30.64 7.17
C ALA A 203 -14.19 30.56 6.25
N TYR A 204 -15.00 31.58 6.17
CA TYR A 204 -16.09 31.67 5.20
C TYR A 204 -15.58 31.79 3.75
N GLY A 205 -14.46 32.46 3.56
CA GLY A 205 -13.88 32.79 2.25
C GLY A 205 -14.04 34.28 1.91
N ARG A 206 -12.92 34.96 1.67
CA ARG A 206 -12.87 36.42 1.53
C ARG A 206 -13.65 36.94 0.33
N THR A 207 -13.63 36.21 -0.80
CA THR A 207 -14.23 36.61 -2.07
C THR A 207 -15.60 36.00 -2.33
N ARG A 208 -16.08 35.15 -1.44
CA ARG A 208 -17.36 34.47 -1.61
C ARG A 208 -18.51 35.46 -1.35
N GLU A 209 -19.50 35.45 -2.23
CA GLU A 209 -20.76 36.09 -1.99
C GLU A 209 -21.73 35.14 -1.28
N PHE A 210 -22.40 35.65 -0.28
CA PHE A 210 -23.30 34.88 0.56
C PHE A 210 -24.47 34.24 -0.20
N GLU A 211 -25.00 34.96 -1.21
CA GLU A 211 -26.17 34.53 -1.96
C GLU A 211 -25.92 33.28 -2.81
N ASP A 212 -24.71 33.11 -3.34
CA ASP A 212 -24.39 32.00 -4.27
C ASP A 212 -24.44 30.63 -3.60
N ASP A 213 -24.25 30.59 -2.27
CA ASP A 213 -24.18 29.33 -1.54
C ASP A 213 -25.53 28.85 -0.99
N TRP A 214 -26.58 29.67 -1.06
CA TRP A 214 -27.88 29.46 -0.39
C TRP A 214 -29.06 29.30 -1.32
N THR A 215 -28.87 29.37 -2.62
CA THR A 215 -29.92 29.48 -3.62
C THR A 215 -30.78 28.22 -3.80
N SER A 216 -30.34 27.07 -3.38
CA SER A 216 -31.00 25.80 -3.70
C SER A 216 -32.07 25.34 -2.73
N ALA A 217 -32.19 25.92 -1.56
CA ALA A 217 -33.02 25.36 -0.48
C ALA A 217 -34.27 26.12 -0.12
N GLY A 218 -34.70 27.07 -0.89
CA GLY A 218 -35.82 27.90 -0.43
C GLY A 218 -35.52 28.67 0.85
N ALA A 219 -34.30 28.63 1.29
CA ALA A 219 -33.76 29.44 2.33
C ALA A 219 -33.71 30.87 1.80
N ARG A 220 -34.82 31.53 1.91
CA ARG A 220 -34.89 32.96 1.69
C ARG A 220 -33.95 33.58 2.69
N GLY A 221 -32.87 34.15 2.18
CA GLY A 221 -32.05 35.03 2.97
C GLY A 221 -33.00 35.97 3.72
N THR A 222 -32.78 36.05 4.97
CA THR A 222 -33.20 37.26 5.65
C THR A 222 -32.25 38.33 5.21
N ASN A 223 -32.41 38.62 4.10
CA ASN A 223 -31.81 39.58 3.33
C ASN A 223 -32.25 40.83 4.05
N ASN A 224 -31.52 41.68 4.33
CA ASN A 224 -31.84 42.80 5.18
C ASN A 224 -31.05 42.76 6.49
N ALA A 225 -29.86 42.22 6.45
CA ALA A 225 -28.94 42.32 7.58
C ALA A 225 -28.22 43.67 7.59
N ASP A 226 -27.88 44.20 8.75
CA ASP A 226 -26.89 45.25 8.88
C ASP A 226 -25.51 44.61 9.06
N ASN A 227 -24.59 44.92 8.15
CA ASN A 227 -23.25 44.35 8.08
C ASN A 227 -22.20 45.34 8.62
N TYR A 228 -21.50 44.96 9.69
CA TYR A 228 -20.43 45.73 10.33
C TYR A 228 -19.09 45.08 10.04
N TYR A 229 -18.33 45.63 9.12
CA TYR A 229 -17.00 45.14 8.73
C TYR A 229 -15.94 45.68 9.68
N LEU A 230 -15.07 44.78 10.15
CA LEU A 230 -14.19 44.99 11.28
C LEU A 230 -12.75 44.64 10.95
N ASP A 231 -11.82 45.37 11.53
CA ASP A 231 -10.42 45.00 11.61
C ASP A 231 -9.93 45.03 13.05
N PHE A 232 -8.90 44.26 13.37
CA PHE A 232 -8.31 44.30 14.69
C PHE A 232 -7.76 45.69 15.02
N ALA A 233 -7.96 46.10 16.24
CA ALA A 233 -7.20 47.18 16.84
C ALA A 233 -5.74 46.74 17.06
N GLN A 234 -4.82 47.69 17.13
CA GLN A 234 -3.40 47.41 17.32
C GLN A 234 -3.17 46.46 18.53
N GLY A 235 -2.41 45.38 18.34
CA GLY A 235 -2.09 44.42 19.37
C GLY A 235 -3.18 43.36 19.65
N SER A 236 -4.29 43.37 18.90
CA SER A 236 -5.36 42.38 18.97
C SER A 236 -5.21 41.35 17.88
N GLY A 237 -5.74 40.13 18.09
CA GLY A 237 -5.78 39.01 17.15
C GLY A 237 -6.86 38.01 17.53
N TRP A 238 -7.06 36.99 16.70
CA TRP A 238 -7.98 35.88 17.01
C TRP A 238 -7.61 35.22 18.33
N ASN A 239 -8.60 34.92 19.12
CA ASN A 239 -8.46 34.23 20.41
C ASN A 239 -9.81 33.71 20.86
N VAL A 240 -9.82 32.49 21.46
CA VAL A 240 -11.06 31.86 21.90
C VAL A 240 -11.49 32.25 23.34
N ASN A 241 -10.64 32.93 24.12
CA ASN A 241 -10.88 33.13 25.55
C ASN A 241 -10.44 34.50 26.11
N ARG A 242 -9.92 35.36 25.25
CA ARG A 242 -9.56 36.73 25.61
C ARG A 242 -10.35 37.72 24.77
N PRO A 243 -10.67 38.90 25.35
CA PRO A 243 -11.34 39.92 24.59
C PRO A 243 -10.58 40.32 23.33
N MET A 244 -11.27 40.36 22.22
CA MET A 244 -10.73 40.81 20.94
C MET A 244 -11.24 42.22 20.64
N THR A 245 -10.35 43.21 20.59
CA THR A 245 -10.72 44.58 20.31
C THR A 245 -10.65 44.80 18.79
N MET A 246 -11.76 45.30 18.23
CA MET A 246 -11.89 45.54 16.81
C MET A 246 -12.44 46.95 16.53
N VAL A 247 -12.16 47.48 15.36
CA VAL A 247 -12.61 48.81 14.89
C VAL A 247 -13.55 48.61 13.72
N VAL A 248 -14.68 49.29 13.74
CA VAL A 248 -15.66 49.34 12.65
C VAL A 248 -15.04 50.10 11.46
N LYS A 249 -14.86 49.44 10.33
CA LYS A 249 -14.27 50.02 9.14
C LYS A 249 -15.30 50.37 8.07
N LYS A 250 -16.40 49.65 8.01
CA LYS A 250 -17.48 49.85 7.06
C LYS A 250 -18.79 49.38 7.68
N VAL A 251 -19.88 50.08 7.38
CA VAL A 251 -21.25 49.67 7.76
C VAL A 251 -22.09 49.65 6.46
N VAL A 252 -22.82 48.58 6.25
CA VAL A 252 -23.84 48.48 5.19
C VAL A 252 -25.13 48.08 5.84
N THR A 253 -26.11 48.94 5.82
CA THR A 253 -27.45 48.66 6.38
C THR A 253 -28.36 48.04 5.35
N ASP A 254 -29.27 47.21 5.81
CA ASP A 254 -30.32 46.59 4.99
C ASP A 254 -29.71 45.84 3.77
N ALA A 255 -28.59 45.18 3.98
CA ALA A 255 -27.83 44.51 2.97
C ALA A 255 -28.43 43.15 2.61
N ASP A 256 -28.49 42.83 1.33
CA ASP A 256 -28.91 41.52 0.81
C ASP A 256 -27.77 40.52 0.72
N ARG A 257 -26.54 41.00 0.78
CA ARG A 257 -25.32 40.22 0.50
C ARG A 257 -24.21 40.50 1.50
N LEU A 258 -23.36 39.52 1.71
CA LEU A 258 -22.13 39.65 2.44
C LEU A 258 -20.97 39.15 1.57
N THR A 259 -19.96 40.00 1.38
CA THR A 259 -18.62 39.61 0.92
C THR A 259 -17.63 40.17 1.92
N LEU A 260 -16.82 39.30 2.55
CA LEU A 260 -15.88 39.73 3.58
C LEU A 260 -14.78 40.66 3.01
N GLY A 261 -14.28 40.39 1.81
CA GLY A 261 -13.25 41.19 1.16
C GLY A 261 -11.95 41.20 1.95
N ASP A 262 -11.34 42.34 2.10
CA ASP A 262 -10.07 42.54 2.81
C ASP A 262 -10.24 42.73 4.33
N TYR A 263 -11.46 42.80 4.81
CA TYR A 263 -11.72 42.99 6.25
C TYR A 263 -11.43 41.70 7.03
N THR A 264 -11.04 41.86 8.29
CA THR A 264 -10.72 40.76 9.19
C THR A 264 -11.94 39.96 9.57
N ALA A 265 -13.06 40.68 9.84
CA ALA A 265 -14.32 40.06 10.24
C ALA A 265 -15.50 40.92 9.76
N CYS A 266 -16.69 40.34 9.85
CA CYS A 266 -17.94 41.06 9.73
C CYS A 266 -18.92 40.53 10.77
N ILE A 267 -19.64 41.44 11.48
CA ILE A 267 -20.83 41.08 12.24
C ILE A 267 -22.04 41.40 11.40
N THR A 268 -22.91 40.40 11.18
CA THR A 268 -24.22 40.62 10.57
C THR A 268 -25.28 40.59 11.65
N ALA A 269 -26.18 41.59 11.64
CA ALA A 269 -27.27 41.70 12.58
C ALA A 269 -28.62 41.70 11.89
N THR A 270 -29.57 40.90 12.36
CA THR A 270 -30.94 40.81 11.86
C THR A 270 -31.94 41.16 12.98
N GLY A 271 -33.19 41.36 12.61
CA GLY A 271 -34.28 41.59 13.56
C GLY A 271 -34.04 42.75 14.53
N SER A 272 -34.27 42.53 15.81
CA SER A 272 -34.11 43.53 16.87
C SER A 272 -32.66 43.98 17.10
N TYR A 273 -31.71 43.12 16.71
CA TYR A 273 -30.28 43.46 16.81
C TYR A 273 -29.85 44.59 15.88
N LYS A 274 -30.53 44.79 14.72
CA LYS A 274 -30.27 45.93 13.82
C LYS A 274 -30.42 47.23 14.57
N ALA A 275 -31.53 47.43 15.22
CA ALA A 275 -31.81 48.71 15.92
C ALA A 275 -30.75 49.04 16.99
N LYS A 276 -30.28 48.01 17.71
CA LYS A 276 -29.24 48.12 18.74
C LYS A 276 -27.87 48.43 18.11
N MET A 277 -27.49 47.70 17.07
CA MET A 277 -26.19 47.84 16.39
C MET A 277 -26.06 49.15 15.60
N ARG A 278 -27.14 49.77 15.19
CA ARG A 278 -27.15 51.09 14.48
C ARG A 278 -26.62 52.22 15.32
N ALA A 279 -26.40 52.04 16.62
CA ALA A 279 -25.67 52.99 17.45
C ALA A 279 -24.18 53.10 17.07
N LEU A 280 -23.64 52.09 16.41
CA LEU A 280 -22.24 52.03 15.96
C LEU A 280 -22.03 52.69 14.62
N ALA A 281 -20.91 53.38 14.44
CA ALA A 281 -20.47 54.05 13.21
C ALA A 281 -19.03 53.65 12.86
N VAL A 282 -18.62 53.93 11.62
CA VAL A 282 -17.24 53.77 11.19
C VAL A 282 -16.30 54.54 12.15
N GLY A 283 -15.24 53.86 12.59
CA GLY A 283 -14.26 54.37 13.53
C GLY A 283 -14.55 53.97 15.00
N ASP A 284 -15.74 53.48 15.31
CA ASP A 284 -16.04 53.02 16.66
C ASP A 284 -15.24 51.75 16.97
N THR A 285 -14.84 51.61 18.23
CA THR A 285 -14.16 50.47 18.77
C THR A 285 -15.17 49.59 19.52
N LEU A 286 -15.13 48.31 19.25
CA LEU A 286 -15.92 47.29 19.92
C LEU A 286 -15.02 46.17 20.45
N THR A 287 -15.53 45.42 21.42
CA THR A 287 -14.86 44.26 21.99
C THR A 287 -15.73 43.02 21.74
N ILE A 288 -15.16 42.00 21.10
CA ILE A 288 -15.80 40.69 21.01
C ILE A 288 -15.21 39.81 22.12
N ASN A 289 -16.09 39.32 22.99
CA ASN A 289 -15.78 38.34 23.99
C ASN A 289 -16.38 37.01 23.53
N GLN A 290 -15.56 36.00 23.35
CA GLN A 290 -16.02 34.65 23.09
C GLN A 290 -15.36 33.65 24.03
N GLY A 291 -15.99 32.50 24.23
CA GLY A 291 -15.43 31.47 25.05
C GLY A 291 -16.13 30.13 24.86
N TRP A 292 -15.40 29.09 25.09
CA TRP A 292 -15.89 27.73 25.13
C TRP A 292 -16.05 27.28 26.58
N THR A 293 -17.17 26.66 26.87
CA THR A 293 -17.48 26.10 28.21
C THR A 293 -17.92 24.64 28.00
N THR A 294 -17.80 23.85 29.05
CA THR A 294 -18.28 22.48 29.05
C THR A 294 -18.92 22.14 30.37
N SER A 295 -19.88 21.23 30.37
CA SER A 295 -20.46 20.68 31.60
C SER A 295 -19.57 19.58 32.20
N GLU A 296 -18.57 19.09 31.46
CA GLU A 296 -17.66 18.08 31.95
C GLU A 296 -16.62 18.69 32.89
N PRO A 297 -16.57 18.28 34.15
CA PRO A 297 -15.67 18.90 35.14
C PRO A 297 -14.21 18.89 34.72
N ASP A 298 -13.75 17.82 34.12
CA ASP A 298 -12.36 17.64 33.69
C ASP A 298 -11.99 18.50 32.49
N ALA A 299 -12.96 18.79 31.62
CA ALA A 299 -12.75 19.61 30.44
C ALA A 299 -12.98 21.12 30.69
N GLN A 300 -13.56 21.52 31.82
CA GLN A 300 -13.79 22.95 32.14
C GLN A 300 -12.49 23.75 32.18
N ALA A 301 -11.40 23.14 32.63
CA ALA A 301 -10.10 23.80 32.70
C ALA A 301 -9.51 24.13 31.33
N VAL A 302 -9.86 23.39 30.31
CA VAL A 302 -9.31 23.58 28.96
C VAL A 302 -10.15 24.50 28.09
N ALA A 303 -11.44 24.56 28.32
CA ALA A 303 -12.35 25.32 27.43
C ALA A 303 -11.87 26.74 27.13
N PRO A 304 -11.27 27.49 28.10
CA PRO A 304 -10.73 28.81 27.85
C PRO A 304 -9.44 28.86 27.02
N TRP A 305 -8.78 27.73 26.75
CA TRP A 305 -7.45 27.68 26.19
C TRP A 305 -7.37 26.81 24.90
N ILE A 306 -8.52 26.51 24.32
CA ILE A 306 -8.59 25.70 23.11
C ILE A 306 -7.80 26.34 21.97
N GLU A 307 -6.81 25.61 21.44
CA GLU A 307 -6.05 25.99 20.26
C GLU A 307 -6.67 25.37 18.99
N ASN A 308 -7.00 24.08 19.07
CA ASN A 308 -7.59 23.33 17.97
C ASN A 308 -8.72 22.43 18.47
N MET A 309 -9.79 22.31 17.70
CA MET A 309 -10.93 21.46 18.04
C MET A 309 -11.67 21.00 16.79
N VAL A 310 -12.15 19.77 16.83
CA VAL A 310 -13.09 19.18 15.86
C VAL A 310 -14.22 18.48 16.61
N GLU A 311 -15.38 18.39 15.99
CA GLU A 311 -16.58 17.83 16.60
C GLU A 311 -17.08 16.62 15.81
N GLY A 312 -17.36 15.53 16.53
CA GLY A 312 -17.88 14.28 16.00
C GLY A 312 -19.37 14.10 16.34
N ASN A 313 -19.82 12.84 16.26
CA ASN A 313 -21.21 12.50 16.56
C ASN A 313 -21.43 12.44 18.08
N ALA A 314 -20.61 11.66 18.81
CA ALA A 314 -20.88 11.40 20.21
C ALA A 314 -19.64 10.99 21.00
N PRO A 315 -19.57 11.33 22.29
CA PRO A 315 -18.70 10.66 23.23
C PRO A 315 -19.22 9.22 23.43
N VAL A 316 -18.45 8.23 22.96
CA VAL A 316 -18.82 6.81 23.06
C VAL A 316 -18.10 6.08 24.19
N MET A 317 -17.07 6.71 24.75
CA MET A 317 -16.40 6.29 25.99
C MET A 317 -16.09 7.52 26.83
N HIS A 318 -16.26 7.41 28.15
CA HIS A 318 -15.96 8.44 29.14
C HIS A 318 -15.41 7.79 30.40
N HIS A 319 -14.26 8.26 30.89
CA HIS A 319 -13.53 7.68 32.02
C HIS A 319 -13.34 6.16 31.92
N GLY A 320 -12.99 5.68 30.71
CA GLY A 320 -12.80 4.27 30.42
C GLY A 320 -14.07 3.43 30.41
N GLN A 321 -15.25 4.04 30.53
CA GLN A 321 -16.54 3.35 30.48
C GLN A 321 -17.32 3.68 29.20
N LEU A 322 -17.98 2.70 28.65
CA LEU A 322 -18.87 2.90 27.51
C LEU A 322 -20.05 3.79 27.90
N THR A 323 -20.38 4.77 27.09
CA THR A 323 -21.56 5.61 27.27
C THR A 323 -22.82 4.94 26.69
N SER A 324 -24.01 5.38 27.09
CA SER A 324 -25.27 4.89 26.51
C SER A 324 -25.41 5.23 25.03
N ARG A 325 -24.66 6.23 24.55
CA ARG A 325 -24.66 6.62 23.13
C ARG A 325 -24.27 5.51 22.16
N ASN A 326 -23.55 4.49 22.64
CA ASN A 326 -23.21 3.31 21.82
C ASN A 326 -24.43 2.49 21.40
N THR A 327 -25.49 2.45 22.23
CA THR A 327 -26.69 1.64 22.05
C THR A 327 -27.93 2.45 21.71
N ASP A 328 -28.04 3.66 22.26
CA ASP A 328 -29.22 4.50 22.14
C ASP A 328 -29.32 5.19 20.78
N GLU A 329 -28.22 5.23 20.04
CA GLU A 329 -28.16 5.82 18.70
C GLU A 329 -27.99 4.76 17.62
N THR A 330 -28.90 4.78 16.65
CA THR A 330 -28.87 3.86 15.50
C THR A 330 -27.54 3.94 14.76
N TYR A 331 -27.01 5.13 14.54
CA TYR A 331 -25.73 5.31 13.86
C TYR A 331 -24.57 4.65 14.60
N ASN A 332 -24.53 4.72 15.91
CA ASN A 332 -23.46 4.15 16.72
C ASN A 332 -23.58 2.63 16.88
N SER A 333 -24.79 2.12 17.00
CA SER A 333 -25.06 0.68 17.17
C SER A 333 -24.93 -0.13 15.87
N GLN A 334 -25.12 0.50 14.73
CA GLN A 334 -24.98 -0.18 13.43
C GLN A 334 -23.51 -0.39 13.03
N VAL A 335 -23.32 -1.31 12.07
CA VAL A 335 -22.02 -1.71 11.53
C VAL A 335 -21.64 -0.83 10.35
N TYR A 336 -20.61 0.00 10.54
CA TYR A 336 -19.99 0.84 9.51
C TYR A 336 -18.47 0.67 9.52
N SER A 337 -17.76 1.19 8.49
CA SER A 337 -16.39 1.63 8.70
C SER A 337 -16.41 2.74 9.74
N ARG A 338 -15.36 2.86 10.54
CA ARG A 338 -15.35 3.82 11.65
C ARG A 338 -14.13 4.72 11.62
N THR A 339 -14.33 5.95 12.07
CA THR A 339 -13.28 6.87 12.48
C THR A 339 -13.56 7.29 13.92
N GLY A 340 -12.58 7.15 14.79
CA GLY A 340 -12.69 7.55 16.19
C GLY A 340 -11.42 8.23 16.68
N TYR A 341 -11.58 9.11 17.64
CA TYR A 341 -10.48 9.73 18.36
C TYR A 341 -10.60 9.41 19.84
N GLY A 342 -9.49 9.06 20.47
CA GLY A 342 -9.42 8.76 21.88
C GLY A 342 -8.28 9.49 22.57
N ALA A 343 -8.39 9.63 23.89
CA ALA A 343 -7.35 10.20 24.74
C ALA A 343 -7.05 9.29 25.91
N SER A 344 -5.78 9.30 26.35
CA SER A 344 -5.38 8.70 27.62
C SER A 344 -5.98 9.44 28.82
N ALA A 345 -6.05 8.79 29.95
CA ALA A 345 -6.60 9.37 31.19
C ALA A 345 -5.88 10.65 31.65
N ASP A 346 -4.59 10.78 31.35
CA ASP A 346 -3.81 11.99 31.61
C ASP A 346 -3.94 13.05 30.50
N GLY A 347 -4.66 12.73 29.41
CA GLY A 347 -4.84 13.60 28.26
C GLY A 347 -3.57 13.94 27.48
N ARG A 348 -2.51 13.11 27.61
CA ARG A 348 -1.22 13.35 26.95
C ARG A 348 -1.00 12.49 25.73
N LYS A 349 -1.80 11.44 25.51
CA LYS A 349 -1.75 10.62 24.32
C LYS A 349 -3.04 10.76 23.51
N LEU A 350 -2.88 10.98 22.23
CA LEU A 350 -3.95 10.97 21.25
C LEU A 350 -3.95 9.64 20.52
N TYR A 351 -5.09 8.99 20.48
CA TYR A 351 -5.36 7.79 19.72
C TYR A 351 -6.31 8.11 18.57
N MET A 352 -5.94 7.76 17.35
CA MET A 352 -6.85 7.83 16.22
C MET A 352 -7.03 6.42 15.69
N ILE A 353 -8.27 6.02 15.44
CA ILE A 353 -8.62 4.69 14.93
C ILE A 353 -9.47 4.82 13.68
N VAL A 354 -9.11 4.04 12.66
CA VAL A 354 -9.98 3.78 11.50
C VAL A 354 -10.17 2.28 11.36
N ILE A 355 -11.41 1.85 11.11
CA ILE A 355 -11.76 0.45 10.87
C ILE A 355 -12.44 0.35 9.51
N ASP A 356 -11.94 -0.52 8.66
CA ASP A 356 -12.48 -0.73 7.32
C ASP A 356 -13.85 -1.42 7.31
N LYS A 357 -14.64 -1.15 6.27
CA LYS A 357 -15.76 -1.97 5.85
C LYS A 357 -15.69 -2.20 4.34
N SER A 358 -15.07 -3.30 3.93
CA SER A 358 -14.88 -3.65 2.52
C SER A 358 -14.73 -5.15 2.35
N LYS A 359 -15.32 -5.69 1.28
CA LYS A 359 -15.17 -7.11 0.91
C LYS A 359 -13.80 -7.39 0.27
N SER A 360 -13.19 -6.38 -0.31
CA SER A 360 -11.89 -6.43 -1.00
C SER A 360 -10.85 -5.53 -0.32
N ALA A 361 -10.84 -5.49 1.02
CA ALA A 361 -9.85 -4.74 1.77
C ALA A 361 -8.43 -5.32 1.56
N LEU A 362 -7.43 -4.46 1.69
CA LEU A 362 -6.02 -4.78 1.42
C LEU A 362 -5.52 -6.03 2.18
N TYR A 363 -5.99 -6.20 3.42
CA TYR A 363 -5.58 -7.31 4.28
C TYR A 363 -6.69 -8.36 4.47
N GLY A 364 -7.51 -8.58 3.44
CA GLY A 364 -8.67 -9.47 3.49
C GLY A 364 -9.95 -8.74 3.93
N GLN A 365 -11.10 -9.39 3.74
CA GLN A 365 -12.41 -8.81 4.04
C GLN A 365 -12.47 -8.20 5.44
N SER A 366 -12.99 -6.98 5.56
CA SER A 366 -13.30 -6.30 6.81
C SER A 366 -14.79 -6.01 6.90
N ALA A 367 -15.42 -6.45 7.97
CA ALA A 367 -16.87 -6.36 8.13
C ALA A 367 -17.36 -4.97 8.55
N GLY A 368 -16.48 -4.13 9.09
CA GLY A 368 -16.85 -2.93 9.83
C GLY A 368 -17.38 -3.27 11.22
N CYS A 369 -17.68 -2.26 12.01
CA CYS A 369 -18.13 -2.49 13.38
C CYS A 369 -19.07 -1.40 13.93
N SER A 370 -19.69 -1.66 15.10
CA SER A 370 -20.34 -0.66 15.93
C SER A 370 -19.28 0.12 16.73
N THR A 371 -19.69 1.24 17.33
CA THR A 371 -18.81 2.01 18.21
C THR A 371 -18.43 1.25 19.47
N THR A 372 -19.31 0.39 19.99
CA THR A 372 -18.99 -0.51 21.11
C THR A 372 -17.78 -1.39 20.79
N VAL A 373 -17.77 -2.01 19.60
CA VAL A 373 -16.66 -2.86 19.17
C VAL A 373 -15.38 -2.03 18.99
N MET A 374 -15.49 -0.84 18.41
CA MET A 374 -14.36 0.08 18.27
C MET A 374 -13.74 0.42 19.64
N CYS A 375 -14.58 0.73 20.64
CA CYS A 375 -14.12 1.02 22.00
C CYS A 375 -13.47 -0.22 22.66
N ASN A 376 -14.05 -1.41 22.50
CA ASN A 376 -13.47 -2.64 23.05
C ASN A 376 -12.08 -2.92 22.46
N ILE A 377 -11.90 -2.67 21.17
CA ILE A 377 -10.58 -2.79 20.52
C ILE A 377 -9.59 -1.81 21.14
N LEU A 378 -9.97 -0.53 21.27
CA LEU A 378 -9.12 0.49 21.88
C LEU A 378 -8.75 0.15 23.32
N GLN A 379 -9.70 -0.30 24.14
CA GLN A 379 -9.44 -0.72 25.53
C GLN A 379 -8.49 -1.93 25.62
N SER A 380 -8.62 -2.87 24.68
CA SER A 380 -7.73 -4.04 24.64
C SER A 380 -6.30 -3.67 24.30
N LEU A 381 -6.13 -2.63 23.48
CA LEU A 381 -4.81 -2.21 22.96
C LEU A 381 -4.16 -1.15 23.87
N PHE A 382 -4.96 -0.28 24.45
CA PHE A 382 -4.49 0.87 25.22
C PHE A 382 -5.16 0.91 26.60
N PRO A 383 -4.54 0.27 27.62
CA PRO A 383 -5.12 0.22 28.96
C PRO A 383 -5.30 1.60 29.64
N ASP A 384 -4.61 2.61 29.13
CA ASP A 384 -4.68 4.00 29.62
C ASP A 384 -5.74 4.86 28.89
N ILE A 385 -6.48 4.29 27.92
CA ILE A 385 -7.54 5.03 27.22
C ILE A 385 -8.70 5.35 28.16
N SER A 386 -9.11 6.59 28.17
CA SER A 386 -10.18 7.10 29.01
C SER A 386 -11.37 7.64 28.20
N GLU A 387 -11.10 8.37 27.16
CA GLU A 387 -12.10 9.06 26.37
C GLU A 387 -12.09 8.57 24.92
N VAL A 388 -13.26 8.45 24.29
CA VAL A 388 -13.40 8.18 22.85
C VAL A 388 -14.61 8.94 22.29
N VAL A 389 -14.39 9.63 21.18
CA VAL A 389 -15.44 10.28 20.38
C VAL A 389 -15.51 9.63 19.00
N ASN A 390 -16.73 9.31 18.54
CA ASN A 390 -16.99 8.79 17.21
C ASN A 390 -17.16 9.93 16.22
N PHE A 391 -16.55 9.79 15.04
CA PHE A 391 -16.56 10.80 13.98
C PHE A 391 -17.23 10.29 12.70
N ASP A 392 -17.12 11.08 11.61
CA ASP A 392 -17.71 10.72 10.33
C ASP A 392 -17.12 9.40 9.79
N ALA A 393 -17.99 8.52 9.37
CA ALA A 393 -17.70 7.14 9.04
C ALA A 393 -18.13 6.80 7.59
N GLY A 394 -18.29 5.54 7.27
CA GLY A 394 -18.70 5.12 5.94
C GLY A 394 -17.63 5.47 4.89
N GLY A 395 -18.03 6.10 3.80
CA GLY A 395 -17.11 6.52 2.73
C GLY A 395 -16.08 7.55 3.15
N SER A 396 -16.31 8.26 4.28
CA SER A 396 -15.41 9.29 4.80
C SER A 396 -14.27 8.73 5.66
N ALA A 397 -14.40 7.49 6.18
CA ALA A 397 -13.41 6.90 7.07
C ALA A 397 -12.07 6.70 6.36
N GLN A 398 -11.10 7.54 6.69
CA GLN A 398 -9.79 7.58 6.06
C GLN A 398 -8.69 7.92 7.07
N MET A 399 -7.60 7.16 7.01
CA MET A 399 -6.36 7.46 7.73
C MET A 399 -5.25 7.78 6.73
N LEU A 400 -4.65 8.93 6.89
CA LEU A 400 -3.50 9.40 6.12
C LEU A 400 -2.24 9.17 6.94
N VAL A 401 -1.21 8.59 6.32
CA VAL A 401 0.13 8.44 6.88
C VAL A 401 1.12 8.78 5.78
N ASP A 402 2.05 9.65 6.05
CA ASP A 402 3.10 10.08 5.12
C ASP A 402 2.54 10.41 3.72
N GLY A 403 1.49 11.22 3.71
CA GLY A 403 0.84 11.70 2.48
C GLY A 403 0.02 10.66 1.72
N LYS A 404 -0.20 9.46 2.27
CA LYS A 404 -0.96 8.37 1.63
C LYS A 404 -2.12 7.91 2.50
N ILE A 405 -3.25 7.54 1.90
CA ILE A 405 -4.33 6.85 2.61
C ILE A 405 -3.91 5.38 2.78
N VAL A 406 -3.84 4.93 4.04
CA VAL A 406 -3.32 3.60 4.38
C VAL A 406 -4.40 2.55 4.58
N ASN A 407 -5.65 2.96 4.82
CA ASN A 407 -6.78 2.06 4.97
C ASN A 407 -7.51 1.84 3.63
N THR A 408 -8.35 0.82 3.56
CA THR A 408 -9.22 0.58 2.41
C THR A 408 -10.54 1.32 2.60
N THR A 409 -10.75 2.37 1.83
CA THR A 409 -12.01 3.13 1.90
C THR A 409 -13.20 2.28 1.43
N THR A 410 -14.38 2.55 1.97
CA THR A 410 -15.62 1.85 1.59
C THR A 410 -15.98 2.09 0.11
N GLU A 411 -15.56 3.22 -0.43
CA GLU A 411 -15.69 3.56 -1.84
C GLU A 411 -14.40 3.15 -2.59
N SER A 412 -14.49 3.00 -3.89
CA SER A 412 -13.35 2.60 -4.72
C SER A 412 -12.19 3.60 -4.74
N THR A 413 -12.48 4.85 -4.39
CA THR A 413 -11.50 5.95 -4.28
C THR A 413 -11.73 6.73 -3.00
N PRO A 414 -10.67 7.32 -2.39
CA PRO A 414 -10.82 8.18 -1.24
C PRO A 414 -11.76 9.35 -1.53
N ARG A 415 -12.72 9.57 -0.64
CA ARG A 415 -13.69 10.66 -0.73
C ARG A 415 -13.06 11.97 -0.30
N ALA A 416 -13.38 13.08 -0.95
CA ALA A 416 -13.13 14.42 -0.44
C ALA A 416 -14.01 14.68 0.79
N VAL A 417 -13.45 15.24 1.85
CA VAL A 417 -14.11 15.48 3.15
C VAL A 417 -14.09 16.96 3.51
N ALA A 418 -14.97 17.37 4.40
CA ALA A 418 -15.10 18.77 4.81
C ALA A 418 -14.07 19.20 5.84
N ALA A 419 -13.60 18.28 6.67
CA ALA A 419 -12.62 18.54 7.72
C ALA A 419 -11.69 17.37 7.94
N GLY A 420 -10.47 17.67 8.37
CA GLY A 420 -9.47 16.72 8.80
C GLY A 420 -8.71 17.20 10.02
N TRP A 421 -8.19 16.28 10.80
CA TRP A 421 -7.35 16.55 11.96
C TRP A 421 -6.02 15.84 11.79
N PHE A 422 -4.95 16.60 11.70
CA PHE A 422 -3.63 16.11 11.37
C PHE A 422 -2.66 16.20 12.55
N LEU A 423 -1.80 15.21 12.64
CA LEU A 423 -0.60 15.23 13.46
C LEU A 423 0.54 15.85 12.66
N GLU A 424 1.13 16.88 13.18
CA GLU A 424 2.26 17.59 12.58
C GLU A 424 3.53 17.43 13.43
N SER A 425 4.66 17.30 12.75
CA SER A 425 5.99 17.41 13.33
C SER A 425 6.56 18.81 13.07
N THR A 426 7.00 19.47 14.15
CA THR A 426 7.78 20.71 14.11
C THR A 426 9.26 20.48 14.40
N ALA A 427 9.72 19.23 14.36
CA ALA A 427 11.12 18.87 14.58
C ALA A 427 12.01 19.54 13.54
N PRO A 428 13.18 20.04 13.95
CA PRO A 428 14.16 20.57 13.02
C PRO A 428 14.59 19.53 11.99
N ALA A 429 14.84 19.96 10.76
CA ALA A 429 15.37 19.09 9.73
C ALA A 429 16.74 18.54 10.16
N ASP A 430 16.86 17.21 10.21
CA ASP A 430 18.09 16.52 10.56
C ASP A 430 18.14 15.22 9.74
N THR A 431 19.24 15.00 9.03
CA THR A 431 19.43 13.84 8.14
C THR A 431 20.31 12.76 8.74
N VAL A 432 20.78 12.94 9.99
CA VAL A 432 21.65 12.00 10.66
C VAL A 432 20.84 10.85 11.25
N VAL A 433 21.21 9.61 10.92
CA VAL A 433 20.59 8.43 11.55
C VAL A 433 21.09 8.31 12.98
N ALA A 434 20.21 8.49 13.94
CA ALA A 434 20.48 8.40 15.39
C ALA A 434 19.91 7.11 16.01
N SER A 435 18.95 6.46 15.36
CA SER A 435 18.43 5.13 15.73
C SER A 435 17.96 4.36 14.51
N ILE A 436 17.84 3.04 14.65
CA ILE A 436 17.33 2.15 13.61
C ILE A 436 16.22 1.27 14.15
N GLN A 437 15.29 0.89 13.27
CA GLN A 437 14.23 -0.10 13.55
C GLN A 437 14.04 -1.00 12.34
N PHE A 438 13.58 -2.23 12.56
CA PHE A 438 13.06 -3.06 11.47
C PHE A 438 11.73 -2.49 10.99
N ALA A 439 11.48 -2.58 9.69
CA ALA A 439 10.19 -2.18 9.11
C ALA A 439 9.06 -3.08 9.60
N ASP A 440 9.34 -4.37 9.72
CA ASP A 440 8.40 -5.36 10.22
C ASP A 440 8.40 -5.37 11.76
N PRO A 441 7.22 -5.46 12.39
CA PRO A 441 7.11 -5.52 13.84
C PRO A 441 7.51 -6.89 14.41
N GLN A 442 7.35 -7.94 13.62
CA GLN A 442 7.72 -9.31 13.89
C GLN A 442 7.91 -10.06 12.56
N LEU A 443 8.62 -11.14 12.59
CA LEU A 443 8.84 -12.02 11.45
C LEU A 443 8.39 -13.43 11.74
N ARG A 444 7.50 -13.96 10.90
CA ARG A 444 7.12 -15.37 10.91
C ARG A 444 7.47 -15.95 9.56
N LEU A 445 8.26 -17.00 9.53
CA LEU A 445 8.73 -17.57 8.27
C LEU A 445 8.91 -19.09 8.37
N PRO A 446 8.88 -19.80 7.23
CA PRO A 446 9.17 -21.22 7.18
C PRO A 446 10.60 -21.53 7.63
N ILE A 447 10.79 -22.66 8.32
CA ILE A 447 12.13 -23.23 8.48
C ILE A 447 12.77 -23.44 7.11
N TYR A 448 14.10 -23.35 7.02
CA TYR A 448 14.87 -23.45 5.77
C TYR A 448 14.55 -22.38 4.73
N SER A 449 13.92 -21.27 5.10
CA SER A 449 13.72 -20.14 4.19
C SER A 449 14.66 -18.98 4.52
N SER A 450 14.85 -18.10 3.56
CA SER A 450 15.69 -16.91 3.72
C SER A 450 14.85 -15.64 3.65
N TYR A 451 15.29 -14.61 4.37
CA TYR A 451 14.64 -13.30 4.44
C TYR A 451 15.68 -12.19 4.54
N THR A 452 15.44 -11.10 3.82
CA THR A 452 16.23 -9.88 3.91
C THR A 452 15.34 -8.78 4.47
N PRO A 453 15.51 -8.41 5.75
CA PRO A 453 14.67 -7.40 6.39
C PRO A 453 14.98 -6.00 5.87
N GLN A 454 13.96 -5.16 5.84
CA GLN A 454 14.14 -3.72 5.67
C GLN A 454 14.43 -3.10 7.03
N VAL A 455 15.46 -2.24 7.09
CA VAL A 455 15.82 -1.45 8.27
C VAL A 455 15.64 0.02 7.96
N ILE A 456 14.98 0.74 8.87
CA ILE A 456 14.65 2.15 8.75
C ILE A 456 15.52 2.95 9.72
N GLY A 457 16.06 4.05 9.26
CA GLY A 457 16.84 5.00 10.05
C GLY A 457 16.05 6.23 10.46
N TYR A 458 16.11 6.57 11.73
CA TYR A 458 15.48 7.73 12.33
C TYR A 458 16.52 8.71 12.82
N ASN A 459 16.20 10.00 12.75
CA ASN A 459 17.02 11.03 13.37
C ASN A 459 16.78 11.09 14.91
N GLN A 460 17.49 11.98 15.60
CA GLN A 460 17.37 12.16 17.04
C GLN A 460 15.98 12.64 17.50
N TYR A 461 15.17 13.15 16.61
CA TYR A 461 13.81 13.62 16.89
C TYR A 461 12.77 12.52 16.67
N GLY A 462 13.14 11.43 16.00
CA GLY A 462 12.25 10.30 15.66
C GLY A 462 11.57 10.43 14.30
N ASP A 463 11.98 11.37 13.45
CA ASP A 463 11.57 11.40 12.06
C ASP A 463 12.36 10.39 11.25
N ILE A 464 11.72 9.79 10.25
CA ILE A 464 12.35 8.90 9.29
C ILE A 464 13.27 9.73 8.38
N VAL A 465 14.53 9.36 8.31
CA VAL A 465 15.53 10.00 7.43
C VAL A 465 16.12 9.04 6.42
N ASN A 466 15.93 7.74 6.61
CA ASN A 466 16.36 6.71 5.66
C ASN A 466 15.39 5.53 5.71
N GLU A 467 14.56 5.36 4.69
CA GLU A 467 13.62 4.24 4.56
C GLU A 467 14.30 2.89 4.34
N HIS A 468 15.54 2.89 3.82
CA HIS A 468 16.28 1.70 3.43
C HIS A 468 17.74 1.84 3.84
N VAL A 469 18.02 1.67 5.14
CA VAL A 469 19.40 1.67 5.64
C VAL A 469 20.16 0.52 4.99
N ALA A 470 21.25 0.84 4.30
CA ALA A 470 22.16 -0.14 3.71
C ALA A 470 23.39 -0.34 4.59
N GLY A 471 24.07 -1.49 4.46
CA GLY A 471 25.31 -1.75 5.16
C GLY A 471 25.17 -2.14 6.63
N PHE A 472 23.97 -2.45 7.11
CA PHE A 472 23.78 -3.08 8.40
C PHE A 472 24.18 -4.56 8.35
N THR A 473 24.50 -5.12 9.50
CA THR A 473 24.78 -6.56 9.67
C THR A 473 23.74 -7.19 10.59
N LEU A 474 23.42 -8.44 10.30
CA LEU A 474 22.49 -9.22 11.11
C LEU A 474 23.25 -10.20 12.01
N SER A 475 22.67 -10.49 13.18
CA SER A 475 23.08 -11.57 14.07
C SER A 475 21.87 -12.19 14.75
N CYS A 476 21.96 -13.47 15.08
CA CYS A 476 20.93 -14.22 15.80
C CYS A 476 21.55 -15.41 16.54
N ASP A 477 20.78 -16.04 17.40
CA ASP A 477 21.14 -17.34 17.98
C ASP A 477 21.19 -18.41 16.88
N SER A 478 22.16 -19.33 16.95
CA SER A 478 22.35 -20.40 15.97
C SER A 478 21.19 -21.40 15.91
N THR A 479 20.39 -21.52 16.97
CA THR A 479 19.16 -22.33 16.98
C THR A 479 18.07 -21.72 16.12
N LEU A 480 18.04 -20.37 16.00
CA LEU A 480 17.11 -19.65 15.16
C LEU A 480 17.48 -19.76 13.69
N GLY A 481 18.77 -19.67 13.38
CA GLY A 481 19.26 -19.70 12.01
C GLY A 481 20.68 -19.16 11.87
N THR A 482 20.98 -18.71 10.65
CA THR A 482 22.25 -18.07 10.30
C THR A 482 22.00 -16.70 9.71
N ALA A 483 22.85 -15.76 10.06
CA ALA A 483 22.84 -14.42 9.51
C ALA A 483 24.15 -14.18 8.71
N SER A 484 24.02 -13.68 7.49
CA SER A 484 25.15 -13.35 6.61
C SER A 484 24.90 -12.00 5.93
N GLY A 485 25.69 -10.98 6.33
CA GLY A 485 25.45 -9.61 5.90
C GLY A 485 24.04 -9.14 6.33
N SER A 486 23.19 -8.78 5.36
CA SER A 486 21.81 -8.35 5.56
C SER A 486 20.79 -9.46 5.36
N GLN A 487 21.21 -10.72 5.14
CA GLN A 487 20.30 -11.86 4.93
C GLN A 487 20.26 -12.77 6.16
N PHE A 488 19.06 -13.14 6.54
CA PHE A 488 18.79 -14.16 7.56
C PHE A 488 18.27 -15.43 6.87
N THR A 489 18.76 -16.60 7.28
CA THR A 489 18.28 -17.92 6.85
C THR A 489 17.87 -18.73 8.07
N ALA A 490 16.61 -19.12 8.12
CA ALA A 490 16.04 -19.88 9.22
C ALA A 490 16.63 -21.28 9.31
N SER A 491 16.86 -21.75 10.53
CA SER A 491 17.28 -23.13 10.80
C SER A 491 16.19 -24.14 10.45
N GLY A 492 16.50 -25.44 10.54
CA GLY A 492 15.52 -26.52 10.38
C GLY A 492 14.63 -26.76 11.61
N THR A 493 14.70 -25.91 12.63
CA THR A 493 13.98 -26.07 13.88
C THR A 493 12.90 -25.02 14.03
N ALA A 494 11.67 -25.45 14.34
CA ALA A 494 10.60 -24.52 14.74
C ALA A 494 10.94 -23.92 16.10
N THR A 495 11.19 -22.61 16.15
CA THR A 495 11.63 -21.91 17.36
C THR A 495 11.26 -20.44 17.33
N ARG A 496 11.52 -19.76 18.45
CA ARG A 496 11.38 -18.31 18.60
C ARG A 496 12.67 -17.71 19.09
N GLY A 497 12.99 -16.52 18.61
CA GLY A 497 14.19 -15.82 19.00
C GLY A 497 14.19 -14.37 18.51
N LEU A 498 15.35 -13.72 18.62
CA LEU A 498 15.54 -12.35 18.17
C LEU A 498 16.55 -12.32 17.03
N LEU A 499 16.20 -11.60 15.97
CA LEU A 499 17.13 -11.16 14.94
C LEU A 499 17.60 -9.75 15.29
N THR A 500 18.89 -9.52 15.32
CA THR A 500 19.48 -8.23 15.69
C THR A 500 20.16 -7.61 14.48
N ALA A 501 19.81 -6.37 14.17
CA ALA A 501 20.51 -5.55 13.18
C ALA A 501 21.46 -4.58 13.89
N SER A 502 22.69 -4.44 13.36
CA SER A 502 23.69 -3.50 13.84
C SER A 502 24.15 -2.59 12.70
N TYR A 503 24.16 -1.28 12.94
CA TYR A 503 24.56 -0.25 11.99
C TYR A 503 25.27 0.89 12.71
N HIS A 504 26.58 1.07 12.46
CA HIS A 504 27.41 2.13 13.09
C HIS A 504 27.24 2.23 14.63
N GLY A 505 27.12 1.09 15.31
CA GLY A 505 26.91 1.05 16.77
C GLY A 505 25.45 1.19 17.21
N LEU A 506 24.54 1.48 16.31
CA LEU A 506 23.10 1.44 16.56
C LEU A 506 22.59 -0.01 16.44
N VAL A 507 21.60 -0.37 17.23
CA VAL A 507 21.07 -1.74 17.32
C VAL A 507 19.54 -1.71 17.25
N ALA A 508 18.98 -2.63 16.48
CA ALA A 508 17.55 -2.92 16.48
C ALA A 508 17.32 -4.42 16.61
N THR A 509 16.20 -4.83 17.20
CA THR A 509 15.82 -6.23 17.36
C THR A 509 14.47 -6.51 16.73
N LEU A 510 14.32 -7.70 16.11
CA LEU A 510 13.10 -8.18 15.49
C LEU A 510 12.75 -9.54 16.09
N PRO A 511 11.58 -9.71 16.71
CA PRO A 511 11.10 -11.03 17.13
C PRO A 511 10.86 -11.92 15.90
N VAL A 512 11.42 -13.10 15.92
CA VAL A 512 11.31 -14.08 14.82
C VAL A 512 10.70 -15.37 15.35
N THR A 513 9.75 -15.91 14.59
CA THR A 513 9.19 -17.26 14.82
C THR A 513 9.38 -18.08 13.54
N THR A 514 10.10 -19.18 13.65
CA THR A 514 10.25 -20.15 12.56
C THR A 514 9.30 -21.32 12.76
N MET A 515 8.71 -21.85 11.69
CA MET A 515 7.75 -22.94 11.74
C MET A 515 7.75 -23.76 10.45
N PRO A 516 7.35 -25.06 10.47
CA PRO A 516 6.99 -25.75 9.25
C PRO A 516 5.79 -25.03 8.59
N ALA A 517 5.83 -24.86 7.28
CA ALA A 517 4.72 -24.31 6.51
C ALA A 517 4.46 -25.19 5.29
N GLN A 518 3.22 -25.16 4.78
CA GLN A 518 2.80 -25.98 3.64
C GLN A 518 3.70 -25.68 2.44
N PRO A 519 4.50 -26.66 1.97
CA PRO A 519 5.31 -26.46 0.78
C PRO A 519 4.41 -26.41 -0.46
N ALA A 520 4.83 -25.67 -1.47
CA ALA A 520 4.19 -25.60 -2.76
C ALA A 520 5.27 -25.66 -3.86
N ILE A 521 5.29 -26.73 -4.61
CA ILE A 521 6.15 -26.87 -5.80
C ILE A 521 5.66 -25.86 -6.86
N ALA A 522 6.57 -25.15 -7.50
CA ALA A 522 6.26 -24.03 -8.38
C ALA A 522 5.31 -24.38 -9.54
N SER A 523 5.27 -25.63 -9.98
CA SER A 523 4.34 -26.09 -11.01
C SER A 523 3.71 -27.44 -10.65
N ARG A 524 2.44 -27.62 -10.97
CA ARG A 524 1.72 -28.90 -10.80
C ARG A 524 2.06 -29.93 -11.85
N SER A 525 2.65 -29.50 -12.96
CA SER A 525 3.09 -30.36 -14.07
C SER A 525 4.46 -29.87 -14.53
N LEU A 526 5.43 -30.71 -14.40
CA LEU A 526 6.82 -30.46 -14.72
C LEU A 526 7.20 -31.23 -15.98
N LEU A 527 7.89 -30.57 -16.91
CA LEU A 527 8.58 -31.22 -18.02
C LEU A 527 10.07 -31.26 -17.70
N VAL A 528 10.69 -32.44 -17.75
CA VAL A 528 12.05 -32.67 -17.30
C VAL A 528 12.81 -33.43 -18.42
N ASP A 529 14.06 -33.09 -18.62
CA ASP A 529 14.98 -33.77 -19.51
C ASP A 529 16.13 -34.48 -18.74
N GLY A 530 17.17 -34.87 -19.45
CA GLY A 530 18.33 -35.52 -18.85
C GLY A 530 19.27 -34.61 -18.05
N ARG A 531 18.96 -33.29 -17.96
CA ARG A 531 19.68 -32.31 -17.14
C ARG A 531 19.14 -32.33 -15.72
N SER A 532 19.92 -31.78 -14.79
CA SER A 532 19.49 -31.60 -13.41
C SER A 532 18.86 -30.22 -13.21
N TRP A 533 17.58 -30.17 -12.81
CA TRP A 533 16.81 -28.96 -12.61
C TRP A 533 16.47 -28.73 -11.15
N LEU A 534 16.81 -27.58 -10.61
CA LEU A 534 16.36 -27.22 -9.26
C LEU A 534 14.84 -27.06 -9.26
N LEU A 535 14.16 -27.69 -8.30
CA LEU A 535 12.74 -27.54 -8.07
C LEU A 535 12.50 -26.37 -7.09
N PRO A 536 12.00 -25.21 -7.55
CA PRO A 536 11.63 -24.14 -6.64
C PRO A 536 10.43 -24.57 -5.81
N VAL A 537 10.54 -24.39 -4.49
CA VAL A 537 9.45 -24.64 -3.53
C VAL A 537 9.22 -23.39 -2.72
N THR A 538 7.97 -23.03 -2.59
CA THR A 538 7.55 -21.87 -1.80
C THR A 538 6.63 -22.28 -0.67
N ALA A 539 6.44 -21.37 0.29
CA ALA A 539 5.36 -21.44 1.27
C ALA A 539 4.84 -20.03 1.55
N THR A 540 3.56 -19.93 1.88
CA THR A 540 2.96 -18.65 2.27
C THR A 540 2.69 -18.68 3.76
N VAL A 541 3.21 -17.68 4.47
CA VAL A 541 2.96 -17.42 5.89
C VAL A 541 2.50 -15.98 6.03
N ASP A 542 1.38 -15.75 6.68
CA ASP A 542 0.77 -14.42 6.90
C ASP A 542 0.63 -13.59 5.60
N GLY A 543 0.33 -14.27 4.48
CA GLY A 543 0.18 -13.64 3.17
C GLY A 543 1.49 -13.34 2.44
N VAL A 544 2.64 -13.59 3.06
CA VAL A 544 3.97 -13.43 2.45
C VAL A 544 4.46 -14.77 1.92
N THR A 545 4.94 -14.77 0.67
CA THR A 545 5.51 -15.97 0.05
C THR A 545 7.02 -16.01 0.27
N TYR A 546 7.48 -17.10 0.82
CA TYR A 546 8.90 -17.40 1.07
C TYR A 546 9.38 -18.52 0.17
N HIS A 547 10.66 -18.51 -0.15
CA HIS A 547 11.32 -19.59 -0.88
C HIS A 547 12.06 -20.52 0.09
N TYR A 548 11.79 -21.81 0.00
CA TYR A 548 12.55 -22.82 0.72
C TYR A 548 13.94 -23.02 0.08
N ASP A 549 14.91 -23.35 0.91
CA ASP A 549 16.09 -24.06 0.41
C ASP A 549 15.68 -25.48 0.03
N SER A 550 15.39 -25.70 -1.24
CA SER A 550 14.92 -26.98 -1.77
C SER A 550 15.85 -28.13 -1.43
N SER A 551 17.15 -27.89 -1.20
CA SER A 551 18.13 -28.92 -0.84
C SER A 551 17.93 -29.50 0.56
N ARG A 552 17.16 -28.82 1.41
CA ARG A 552 16.85 -29.17 2.80
C ARG A 552 15.51 -29.87 3.00
N LEU A 553 14.70 -29.96 1.95
CA LEU A 553 13.42 -30.66 2.00
C LEU A 553 13.62 -32.16 1.74
N ASP A 554 12.71 -32.98 2.26
CA ASP A 554 12.68 -34.42 1.95
C ASP A 554 11.99 -34.62 0.62
N TRP A 555 12.69 -35.30 -0.29
CA TRP A 555 12.21 -35.52 -1.65
C TRP A 555 12.00 -37.01 -1.93
N LYS A 556 10.96 -37.31 -2.71
CA LYS A 556 10.68 -38.63 -3.23
C LYS A 556 10.10 -38.56 -4.63
N VAL A 557 10.54 -39.45 -5.51
CA VAL A 557 9.92 -39.76 -6.80
C VAL A 557 9.14 -41.03 -6.67
N GLU A 558 7.96 -41.12 -7.26
CA GLU A 558 7.09 -42.28 -7.20
C GLU A 558 7.68 -43.46 -8.02
N ASP A 559 8.16 -43.17 -9.24
CA ASP A 559 8.87 -44.10 -10.11
C ASP A 559 10.30 -43.62 -10.36
N GLU A 560 11.24 -44.20 -9.63
CA GLU A 560 12.67 -43.87 -9.70
C GLU A 560 13.34 -44.37 -10.98
N SER A 561 12.68 -45.21 -11.82
CA SER A 561 13.20 -45.57 -13.16
C SER A 561 12.96 -44.46 -14.19
N VAL A 562 11.97 -43.60 -13.97
CA VAL A 562 11.60 -42.49 -14.86
C VAL A 562 12.39 -41.23 -14.52
N ALA A 563 12.48 -40.88 -13.25
CA ALA A 563 13.19 -39.67 -12.79
C ALA A 563 13.85 -39.90 -11.42
N SER A 564 14.87 -39.12 -11.12
CA SER A 564 15.49 -39.07 -9.80
C SER A 564 15.47 -37.66 -9.25
N VAL A 565 15.48 -37.53 -7.91
CA VAL A 565 15.60 -36.25 -7.23
C VAL A 565 16.67 -36.32 -6.14
N THR A 566 17.58 -35.35 -6.13
CA THR A 566 18.63 -35.29 -5.10
C THR A 566 18.84 -33.84 -4.71
N SER A 567 18.73 -33.56 -3.39
CA SER A 567 18.88 -32.21 -2.84
C SER A 567 18.06 -31.15 -3.62
N GLY A 568 16.79 -31.48 -3.92
CA GLY A 568 15.87 -30.61 -4.63
C GLY A 568 16.11 -30.46 -6.14
N LYS A 569 17.09 -31.16 -6.69
CA LYS A 569 17.33 -31.19 -8.15
C LYS A 569 16.73 -32.48 -8.72
N ILE A 570 15.79 -32.30 -9.66
CA ILE A 570 15.17 -33.40 -10.40
C ILE A 570 15.90 -33.61 -11.73
N ARG A 571 15.95 -34.86 -12.18
CA ARG A 571 16.54 -35.29 -13.44
C ARG A 571 15.73 -36.42 -14.07
N GLY A 572 15.51 -36.36 -15.35
CA GLY A 572 14.89 -37.45 -16.11
C GLY A 572 15.90 -38.56 -16.41
N LEU A 573 15.48 -39.82 -16.25
CA LEU A 573 16.29 -41.01 -16.52
C LEU A 573 15.79 -41.79 -17.74
N ALA A 574 14.47 -41.83 -17.94
CA ALA A 574 13.81 -42.49 -19.07
C ALA A 574 12.53 -41.74 -19.45
N ASN A 575 12.17 -41.74 -20.74
CA ASN A 575 10.91 -41.18 -21.20
C ASN A 575 9.72 -41.83 -20.48
N GLY A 576 8.80 -41.03 -19.97
CA GLY A 576 7.65 -41.51 -19.19
C GLY A 576 7.05 -40.42 -18.30
N THR A 577 6.16 -40.87 -17.42
CA THR A 577 5.49 -39.98 -16.45
C THR A 577 5.63 -40.55 -15.05
N THR A 578 5.85 -39.70 -14.07
CA THR A 578 5.91 -40.06 -12.66
C THR A 578 5.39 -38.88 -11.80
N ARG A 579 5.56 -38.96 -10.51
CA ARG A 579 5.26 -37.84 -9.57
C ARG A 579 6.46 -37.63 -8.68
N VAL A 580 6.71 -36.35 -8.39
CA VAL A 580 7.68 -35.92 -7.38
C VAL A 580 6.93 -35.35 -6.19
N MET A 581 7.39 -35.69 -5.01
CA MET A 581 6.85 -35.16 -3.73
C MET A 581 7.98 -34.49 -2.96
N CYS A 582 7.70 -33.29 -2.43
CA CYS A 582 8.52 -32.66 -1.38
C CYS A 582 7.79 -32.70 -0.04
N ARG A 583 8.55 -32.85 1.04
CA ARG A 583 8.00 -32.94 2.40
C ARG A 583 8.82 -32.09 3.36
N ILE A 584 8.11 -31.56 4.36
CA ILE A 584 8.67 -30.89 5.54
C ILE A 584 7.85 -31.30 6.77
N GLY A 585 8.39 -32.14 7.62
CA GLY A 585 7.62 -32.84 8.68
C GLY A 585 6.42 -33.60 8.09
N GLU A 586 5.23 -33.34 8.57
CA GLU A 586 3.98 -33.96 8.07
C GLU A 586 3.38 -33.27 6.85
N LEU A 587 3.89 -32.11 6.50
CA LEU A 587 3.39 -31.31 5.37
C LEU A 587 4.06 -31.76 4.08
N ALA A 588 3.29 -31.93 3.01
CA ALA A 588 3.81 -32.38 1.74
C ALA A 588 3.09 -31.73 0.56
N ASP A 589 3.79 -31.63 -0.58
CA ASP A 589 3.22 -31.28 -1.86
C ASP A 589 3.73 -32.20 -2.96
N THR A 590 2.95 -32.37 -4.03
CA THR A 590 3.27 -33.24 -5.16
C THR A 590 3.03 -32.56 -6.49
N ALA A 591 3.90 -32.86 -7.47
CA ALA A 591 3.74 -32.45 -8.86
C ALA A 591 3.84 -33.65 -9.79
N ALA A 592 3.11 -33.61 -10.89
CA ALA A 592 3.28 -34.56 -11.99
C ALA A 592 4.58 -34.21 -12.74
N VAL A 593 5.29 -35.23 -13.18
CA VAL A 593 6.54 -35.12 -13.93
C VAL A 593 6.40 -35.90 -15.23
N THR A 594 6.65 -35.22 -16.33
CA THR A 594 6.82 -35.86 -17.63
C THR A 594 8.29 -35.74 -18.03
N VAL A 595 8.91 -36.86 -18.32
CA VAL A 595 10.28 -36.89 -18.80
C VAL A 595 10.27 -37.08 -20.31
N GLU A 596 10.91 -36.13 -21.02
CA GLU A 596 11.17 -36.23 -22.46
C GLU A 596 12.64 -35.95 -22.71
N LEU A 597 13.35 -37.01 -23.08
CA LEU A 597 14.75 -36.94 -23.39
C LEU A 597 14.90 -36.64 -24.88
N ALA A 598 15.62 -35.58 -25.22
CA ALA A 598 15.94 -35.26 -26.61
C ALA A 598 17.02 -36.21 -27.12
N ASP A 599 16.78 -36.80 -28.29
CA ASP A 599 17.70 -37.67 -29.00
C ASP A 599 18.54 -36.93 -30.08
N SER A 600 18.20 -35.68 -30.35
CA SER A 600 18.84 -34.81 -31.31
C SER A 600 19.01 -33.39 -30.79
N ALA A 601 20.16 -32.77 -31.05
CA ALA A 601 20.43 -31.38 -30.69
C ALA A 601 19.53 -30.36 -31.41
N TYR A 602 18.91 -30.74 -32.51
CA TYR A 602 18.04 -29.87 -33.28
C TYR A 602 16.73 -30.58 -33.64
N LEU A 603 15.62 -30.07 -33.12
CA LEU A 603 14.28 -30.50 -33.50
C LEU A 603 13.71 -29.53 -34.53
N HIS A 604 13.83 -29.85 -35.79
CA HIS A 604 13.29 -29.07 -36.90
C HIS A 604 11.80 -29.29 -37.08
N GLN A 605 11.08 -28.18 -37.29
CA GLN A 605 9.66 -28.19 -37.51
C GLN A 605 9.32 -28.28 -38.99
N ARG A 606 8.24 -29.01 -39.31
CA ARG A 606 7.68 -29.07 -40.66
C ARG A 606 6.67 -27.94 -40.87
N PHE A 607 6.49 -27.54 -42.13
CA PHE A 607 5.56 -26.46 -42.50
C PHE A 607 4.17 -26.95 -42.90
N ASP A 608 3.82 -28.19 -42.61
CA ASP A 608 2.46 -28.73 -42.80
C ASP A 608 1.47 -28.12 -41.79
N GLY A 609 0.28 -27.80 -42.29
CA GLY A 609 -0.85 -27.37 -41.41
C GLY A 609 -0.74 -25.97 -40.84
N TRP A 610 0.13 -25.13 -41.38
CA TRP A 610 0.18 -23.71 -41.03
C TRP A 610 -0.92 -22.93 -41.73
N THR A 611 -1.60 -22.02 -41.01
CA THR A 611 -2.56 -21.08 -41.55
C THR A 611 -1.87 -19.78 -41.93
N LEU A 612 -2.16 -19.26 -43.11
CA LEU A 612 -1.54 -18.06 -43.67
C LEU A 612 -2.48 -16.87 -43.53
N LYS A 613 -1.96 -15.72 -43.15
CA LYS A 613 -2.64 -14.42 -43.12
C LYS A 613 -1.65 -13.33 -43.55
N GLY A 614 -2.17 -12.24 -44.12
CA GLY A 614 -1.32 -11.12 -44.50
C GLY A 614 -2.07 -9.84 -44.73
N SER A 615 -1.32 -8.75 -44.83
CA SER A 615 -1.78 -7.42 -45.24
C SER A 615 -0.93 -6.91 -46.37
N GLY A 616 -1.54 -6.36 -47.43
CA GLY A 616 -0.83 -5.96 -48.63
C GLY A 616 -0.24 -7.12 -49.42
N VAL A 617 -0.76 -8.32 -49.21
CA VAL A 617 -0.38 -9.53 -49.94
C VAL A 617 -1.61 -10.37 -50.27
N SER A 618 -1.55 -11.11 -51.37
CA SER A 618 -2.60 -12.03 -51.87
C SER A 618 -1.98 -13.33 -52.40
N SER A 619 -2.82 -14.29 -52.76
CA SER A 619 -2.39 -15.57 -53.35
C SER A 619 -1.36 -16.32 -52.49
N LEU A 620 -1.54 -16.29 -51.16
CA LEU A 620 -0.62 -16.94 -50.22
C LEU A 620 -0.67 -18.47 -50.33
N SER A 621 0.47 -19.10 -50.53
CA SER A 621 0.61 -20.55 -50.47
C SER A 621 1.95 -20.96 -49.81
N LEU A 622 1.93 -22.02 -49.00
CA LEU A 622 3.10 -22.51 -48.27
C LEU A 622 3.31 -23.99 -48.58
N SER A 623 4.47 -24.35 -49.04
CA SER A 623 4.84 -25.75 -49.24
C SER A 623 5.26 -26.41 -47.92
N ALA A 624 5.20 -27.74 -47.89
CA ALA A 624 5.69 -28.48 -46.71
C ALA A 624 7.22 -28.33 -46.49
N SER A 625 7.96 -27.88 -47.48
CA SER A 625 9.39 -27.55 -47.39
C SER A 625 9.68 -26.12 -46.95
N GLY A 626 8.67 -25.34 -46.58
CA GLY A 626 8.84 -23.97 -46.06
C GLY A 626 8.91 -22.87 -47.14
N VAL A 627 8.62 -23.20 -48.41
CA VAL A 627 8.55 -22.18 -49.47
C VAL A 627 7.17 -21.52 -49.47
N LEU A 628 7.11 -20.25 -49.12
CA LEU A 628 5.93 -19.40 -49.21
C LEU A 628 5.97 -18.60 -50.49
N SER A 629 4.91 -18.70 -51.30
CA SER A 629 4.71 -17.89 -52.51
C SER A 629 3.53 -16.94 -52.26
N TYR A 630 3.62 -15.71 -52.76
CA TYR A 630 2.57 -14.70 -52.61
C TYR A 630 2.68 -13.58 -53.64
N THR A 631 1.61 -12.84 -53.85
CA THR A 631 1.61 -11.61 -54.61
C THR A 631 1.65 -10.40 -53.69
N TYR A 632 2.67 -9.56 -53.74
CA TYR A 632 2.76 -8.34 -52.99
C TYR A 632 2.05 -7.20 -53.72
N THR A 633 1.05 -6.56 -53.06
CA THR A 633 0.19 -5.55 -53.67
C THR A 633 0.36 -4.17 -53.07
N ALA A 634 1.27 -3.99 -52.13
CA ALA A 634 1.50 -2.80 -51.35
C ALA A 634 0.38 -2.48 -50.33
N SER A 635 0.77 -1.99 -49.20
CA SER A 635 -0.15 -1.46 -48.17
C SER A 635 0.58 -0.54 -47.21
N ARG A 636 -0.17 0.11 -46.30
CA ARG A 636 0.41 0.97 -45.29
C ARG A 636 1.37 0.21 -44.34
N ALA A 637 1.04 -1.02 -43.99
CA ALA A 637 1.81 -1.89 -43.12
C ALA A 637 1.75 -3.33 -43.61
N PRO A 638 2.55 -3.71 -44.61
CA PRO A 638 2.50 -5.03 -45.24
C PRO A 638 3.19 -6.05 -44.35
N TYR A 639 2.58 -7.22 -44.18
CA TYR A 639 3.16 -8.35 -43.48
C TYR A 639 2.57 -9.68 -43.93
N ILE A 640 3.30 -10.75 -43.61
CA ILE A 640 2.82 -12.12 -43.72
C ILE A 640 2.92 -12.80 -42.37
N LYS A 641 1.92 -13.63 -42.06
CA LYS A 641 1.85 -14.42 -40.83
C LYS A 641 1.69 -15.89 -41.17
N LEU A 642 2.47 -16.72 -40.50
CA LEU A 642 2.30 -18.15 -40.43
C LEU A 642 1.79 -18.47 -39.02
N LEU A 643 0.65 -19.12 -38.91
CA LEU A 643 -0.06 -19.36 -37.63
C LEU A 643 -0.18 -20.87 -37.43
N LYS A 644 0.37 -21.36 -36.32
CA LYS A 644 0.24 -22.73 -35.85
C LYS A 644 0.72 -22.79 -34.40
N ASP A 645 0.06 -23.60 -33.59
CA ASP A 645 0.57 -23.92 -32.26
C ASP A 645 1.67 -24.99 -32.39
N VAL A 646 2.93 -24.57 -32.20
CA VAL A 646 4.08 -25.44 -32.18
C VAL A 646 4.62 -25.49 -30.77
N THR A 647 4.43 -26.61 -30.10
CA THR A 647 4.90 -26.82 -28.73
C THR A 647 6.20 -27.62 -28.73
N PHE A 648 7.19 -27.11 -28.02
CA PHE A 648 8.46 -27.81 -27.83
C PHE A 648 8.38 -28.52 -26.47
N TYR A 649 8.26 -29.81 -26.49
CA TYR A 649 8.08 -30.65 -25.29
C TYR A 649 9.40 -30.93 -24.58
N SER A 650 10.47 -31.29 -25.31
CA SER A 650 11.80 -31.31 -24.73
C SER A 650 12.28 -29.88 -24.51
N LEU A 651 13.04 -29.65 -23.44
CA LEU A 651 13.40 -28.30 -22.99
C LEU A 651 14.43 -27.62 -23.90
N PRO A 652 14.04 -26.89 -24.94
CA PRO A 652 15.01 -26.22 -25.80
C PRO A 652 15.70 -25.10 -25.04
N ASP A 653 16.95 -24.85 -25.29
CA ASP A 653 17.69 -23.67 -24.80
C ASP A 653 17.57 -22.49 -25.79
N THR A 654 17.16 -22.76 -27.02
CA THR A 654 16.94 -21.73 -28.04
C THR A 654 15.86 -22.18 -29.02
N VAL A 655 15.05 -21.23 -29.49
CA VAL A 655 14.16 -21.37 -30.64
C VAL A 655 14.72 -20.52 -31.78
N GLY A 656 15.04 -21.15 -32.90
CA GLY A 656 15.68 -20.50 -34.05
C GLY A 656 14.82 -20.54 -35.31
N LEU A 657 14.95 -19.50 -36.13
CA LEU A 657 14.27 -19.35 -37.41
C LEU A 657 15.27 -18.85 -38.47
N THR A 658 15.50 -19.63 -39.51
CA THR A 658 16.31 -19.25 -40.67
C THR A 658 15.42 -19.01 -41.86
N PHE A 659 15.59 -17.90 -42.55
CA PHE A 659 14.74 -17.51 -43.67
C PHE A 659 15.49 -16.73 -44.76
N THR A 660 14.94 -16.74 -45.97
CA THR A 660 15.40 -15.97 -47.11
C THR A 660 14.18 -15.37 -47.82
N SER A 661 14.14 -14.07 -48.02
CA SER A 661 13.02 -13.38 -48.68
C SER A 661 13.44 -12.83 -50.03
N SER A 662 12.55 -12.89 -51.02
CA SER A 662 12.76 -12.23 -52.34
C SER A 662 12.58 -10.73 -52.30
N VAL A 663 11.97 -10.19 -51.25
CA VAL A 663 11.84 -8.74 -50.97
C VAL A 663 12.46 -8.37 -49.65
N PRO A 664 12.92 -7.11 -49.46
CA PRO A 664 13.43 -6.64 -48.18
C PRO A 664 12.36 -6.69 -47.10
N LEU A 665 12.75 -7.07 -45.86
CA LEU A 665 11.87 -7.11 -44.70
C LEU A 665 12.32 -6.07 -43.69
N ASP A 666 11.34 -5.38 -43.06
CA ASP A 666 11.58 -4.46 -41.96
C ASP A 666 11.91 -5.21 -40.66
N TYR A 667 11.19 -6.31 -40.41
CA TYR A 667 11.33 -7.08 -39.18
C TYR A 667 10.82 -8.51 -39.35
N VAL A 668 11.24 -9.36 -38.41
CA VAL A 668 10.63 -10.65 -38.12
C VAL A 668 10.10 -10.62 -36.69
N GLN A 669 8.94 -11.22 -36.46
CA GLN A 669 8.39 -11.41 -35.10
C GLN A 669 8.01 -12.87 -34.88
N ILE A 670 8.28 -13.35 -33.68
CA ILE A 670 7.89 -14.69 -33.22
C ILE A 670 7.06 -14.52 -31.95
N ASP A 671 5.81 -15.01 -31.95
CA ASP A 671 4.99 -15.09 -30.74
C ASP A 671 5.35 -16.36 -29.99
N VAL A 672 6.19 -16.22 -28.94
CA VAL A 672 6.65 -17.32 -28.11
C VAL A 672 6.02 -17.18 -26.73
N ARG A 673 5.35 -18.20 -26.27
CA ARG A 673 4.71 -18.24 -24.96
C ARG A 673 5.35 -19.35 -24.13
N ASN A 674 5.47 -19.10 -22.85
CA ASN A 674 5.91 -20.09 -21.87
C ASN A 674 4.71 -20.65 -21.10
N ALA A 675 4.95 -21.57 -20.17
CA ALA A 675 3.92 -22.25 -19.38
C ALA A 675 3.02 -21.27 -18.59
N SER A 676 3.53 -20.10 -18.22
CA SER A 676 2.80 -19.08 -17.44
C SER A 676 2.21 -17.96 -18.28
N THR A 677 2.56 -17.84 -19.56
CA THR A 677 2.16 -16.73 -20.45
C THR A 677 0.98 -17.11 -21.32
N THR A 678 -0.21 -16.58 -21.03
CA THR A 678 -1.42 -16.83 -21.86
C THR A 678 -1.65 -15.78 -22.96
N SER A 679 -1.14 -14.57 -22.80
CA SER A 679 -1.21 -13.49 -23.79
C SER A 679 -0.09 -13.55 -24.83
N ALA A 680 -0.25 -12.84 -25.95
CA ALA A 680 0.76 -12.78 -26.99
C ALA A 680 2.07 -12.15 -26.48
N ASN A 681 3.18 -12.83 -26.76
CA ASN A 681 4.52 -12.38 -26.40
C ASN A 681 5.40 -12.38 -27.65
N TYR A 682 5.46 -11.23 -28.32
CA TYR A 682 6.18 -11.06 -29.57
C TYR A 682 7.65 -10.71 -29.32
N GLN A 683 8.53 -11.62 -29.72
CA GLN A 683 9.96 -11.32 -29.88
C GLN A 683 10.18 -10.70 -31.25
N LYS A 684 10.60 -9.44 -31.29
CA LYS A 684 10.84 -8.71 -32.52
C LYS A 684 12.33 -8.65 -32.87
N PHE A 685 12.64 -8.98 -34.09
CA PHE A 685 13.97 -8.94 -34.66
C PHE A 685 13.96 -8.00 -35.88
N ASP A 686 14.79 -6.96 -35.90
CA ASP A 686 14.87 -5.96 -36.95
C ASP A 686 16.30 -5.74 -37.47
N ASN A 687 17.20 -6.66 -37.16
CA ASN A 687 18.61 -6.61 -37.55
C ASN A 687 19.26 -5.26 -37.15
N ASN A 688 19.09 -4.86 -35.87
CA ASN A 688 19.54 -3.59 -35.31
C ASN A 688 19.00 -2.36 -36.08
N GLY A 689 17.75 -2.43 -36.54
CA GLY A 689 17.08 -1.35 -37.25
C GLY A 689 17.42 -1.29 -38.75
N SER A 690 18.26 -2.19 -39.25
CA SER A 690 18.67 -2.23 -40.66
C SER A 690 17.69 -2.99 -41.56
N GLY A 691 16.85 -3.82 -40.95
CA GLY A 691 16.01 -4.78 -41.68
C GLY A 691 16.80 -5.91 -42.35
N TYR A 692 16.17 -6.61 -43.24
CA TYR A 692 16.72 -7.78 -43.92
C TYR A 692 16.71 -7.60 -45.46
N GLU A 693 17.85 -7.82 -46.08
CA GLU A 693 18.02 -7.64 -47.52
C GLU A 693 17.39 -8.79 -48.33
N ALA A 694 16.88 -8.50 -49.50
CA ALA A 694 16.34 -9.50 -50.42
C ALA A 694 17.41 -10.49 -50.88
N GLY A 695 17.07 -11.77 -50.98
CA GLY A 695 17.93 -12.83 -51.49
C GLY A 695 19.03 -13.28 -50.51
N ARG A 696 19.10 -12.74 -49.31
CA ARG A 696 20.09 -13.11 -48.31
C ARG A 696 19.44 -13.95 -47.21
N SER A 697 20.13 -14.99 -46.77
CA SER A 697 19.69 -15.84 -45.66
C SER A 697 20.06 -15.21 -44.34
N TYR A 698 19.12 -15.21 -43.37
CA TYR A 698 19.28 -14.73 -42.03
C TYR A 698 18.76 -15.74 -41.01
N THR A 699 19.39 -15.78 -39.85
CA THR A 699 18.92 -16.57 -38.69
C THR A 699 18.65 -15.66 -37.52
N VAL A 700 17.45 -15.76 -36.97
CA VAL A 700 17.07 -15.12 -35.68
C VAL A 700 16.91 -16.19 -34.62
N ARG A 701 17.22 -15.83 -33.37
CA ARG A 701 17.10 -16.71 -32.20
C ARG A 701 16.36 -16.00 -31.09
N VAL A 702 15.41 -16.69 -30.52
CA VAL A 702 14.66 -16.18 -29.37
C VAL A 702 15.55 -16.15 -28.13
N ASP A 703 15.61 -15.02 -27.47
CA ASP A 703 16.25 -14.89 -26.17
C ASP A 703 15.31 -15.43 -25.07
N LEU A 704 15.58 -16.66 -24.64
CA LEU A 704 14.80 -17.32 -23.60
C LEU A 704 15.12 -16.80 -22.21
N ASP A 705 16.28 -16.21 -21.97
CA ASP A 705 16.64 -15.59 -20.68
C ASP A 705 15.75 -14.36 -20.41
N GLY A 706 15.45 -13.58 -21.45
CA GLY A 706 14.48 -12.47 -21.39
C GLY A 706 13.03 -12.90 -21.10
N MET A 707 12.73 -14.18 -21.22
CA MET A 707 11.40 -14.76 -20.94
C MET A 707 11.24 -15.32 -19.53
N GLY A 708 12.13 -15.04 -18.60
CA GLY A 708 12.04 -15.52 -17.22
C GLY A 708 13.03 -16.63 -16.88
N GLY A 709 14.07 -16.79 -17.70
CA GLY A 709 15.23 -17.63 -17.44
C GLY A 709 15.16 -19.02 -18.08
N ALA A 710 15.99 -19.25 -19.07
CA ALA A 710 16.18 -20.55 -19.75
C ALA A 710 16.65 -21.69 -18.81
N GLY A 711 16.97 -21.39 -17.59
CA GLY A 711 17.37 -22.37 -16.56
C GLY A 711 16.26 -22.83 -15.64
N GLN A 712 14.99 -22.41 -15.84
CA GLN A 712 13.90 -22.69 -14.91
C GLN A 712 12.82 -23.57 -15.52
N LEU A 713 12.45 -24.65 -14.84
CA LEU A 713 11.37 -25.56 -15.29
C LEU A 713 10.04 -24.88 -15.51
N THR A 714 9.77 -23.77 -14.80
CA THR A 714 8.53 -22.97 -14.92
C THR A 714 8.42 -22.23 -16.26
N THR A 715 9.50 -22.13 -17.02
CA THR A 715 9.50 -21.53 -18.35
C THR A 715 8.95 -22.47 -19.43
N TYR A 716 8.93 -23.78 -19.18
CA TYR A 716 8.56 -24.80 -20.17
C TYR A 716 7.18 -25.42 -19.88
N PRO A 717 6.46 -25.97 -20.90
CA PRO A 717 6.85 -26.00 -22.31
C PRO A 717 6.75 -24.66 -22.99
N LEU A 718 7.54 -24.47 -24.06
CA LEU A 718 7.46 -23.31 -24.94
C LEU A 718 6.50 -23.60 -26.10
N THR A 719 5.63 -22.66 -26.41
CA THR A 719 4.72 -22.72 -27.55
C THR A 719 4.93 -21.51 -28.45
N VAL A 720 5.27 -21.74 -29.71
CA VAL A 720 5.24 -20.72 -30.76
C VAL A 720 3.86 -20.73 -31.42
N LYS A 721 3.22 -19.55 -31.48
CA LYS A 721 1.88 -19.39 -32.07
C LYS A 721 1.85 -18.67 -33.41
N GLU A 722 2.84 -17.82 -33.67
CA GLU A 722 2.91 -17.00 -34.86
C GLU A 722 4.37 -16.74 -35.26
N LEU A 723 4.64 -16.88 -36.56
CA LEU A 723 5.82 -16.32 -37.23
C LEU A 723 5.32 -15.19 -38.13
N ARG A 724 5.85 -13.99 -37.98
CA ARG A 724 5.44 -12.81 -38.75
C ARG A 724 6.64 -12.19 -39.44
N PHE A 725 6.45 -11.84 -40.72
CA PHE A 725 7.44 -11.19 -41.55
C PHE A 725 6.88 -9.86 -42.05
N GLY A 726 7.45 -8.75 -41.60
CA GLY A 726 7.08 -7.38 -42.00
C GLY A 726 7.85 -6.98 -43.25
N ILE A 727 7.17 -6.66 -44.32
CA ILE A 727 7.79 -6.27 -45.61
C ILE A 727 8.20 -4.78 -45.55
N ASP A 728 9.43 -4.49 -45.97
CA ASP A 728 9.89 -3.10 -46.15
C ASP A 728 9.21 -2.48 -47.39
N LYS A 729 8.09 -1.80 -47.12
CA LYS A 729 7.29 -1.16 -48.19
C LYS A 729 8.03 -0.09 -48.99
N SER A 730 9.11 0.45 -48.46
CA SER A 730 9.90 1.51 -49.11
C SER A 730 10.87 0.94 -50.16
N LYS A 731 11.18 -0.34 -50.06
CA LYS A 731 12.17 -1.01 -50.91
C LYS A 731 11.61 -2.21 -51.68
N ALA A 732 10.46 -2.75 -51.24
CA ALA A 732 9.88 -3.93 -51.86
C ALA A 732 9.19 -3.62 -53.19
N THR A 733 9.39 -4.45 -54.18
CA THR A 733 8.71 -4.39 -55.49
C THR A 733 7.41 -5.19 -55.48
N THR A 734 6.34 -4.63 -56.05
CA THR A 734 5.05 -5.31 -56.18
C THR A 734 5.14 -6.45 -57.20
N GLY A 735 4.26 -7.44 -57.09
CA GLY A 735 4.17 -8.60 -57.95
C GLY A 735 4.39 -9.93 -57.22
N GLU A 736 4.69 -10.97 -57.96
CA GLU A 736 4.94 -12.31 -57.41
C GLU A 736 6.25 -12.32 -56.61
N GLN A 737 6.18 -12.85 -55.39
CA GLN A 737 7.30 -12.89 -54.46
C GLN A 737 7.34 -14.24 -53.73
N SER A 738 8.48 -14.49 -53.11
CA SER A 738 8.68 -15.67 -52.28
C SER A 738 9.40 -15.37 -50.96
N LEU A 739 9.09 -16.17 -49.97
CA LEU A 739 9.81 -16.22 -48.69
C LEU A 739 10.10 -17.70 -48.42
N VAL A 740 11.34 -18.06 -48.30
CA VAL A 740 11.75 -19.40 -47.91
C VAL A 740 12.04 -19.37 -46.40
N VAL A 741 11.33 -20.20 -45.64
CA VAL A 741 11.68 -20.50 -44.28
C VAL A 741 12.54 -21.77 -44.33
N ASP A 742 13.86 -21.57 -44.34
CA ASP A 742 14.83 -22.65 -44.52
C ASP A 742 14.83 -23.63 -43.36
N SER A 743 14.67 -23.10 -42.12
CA SER A 743 14.49 -23.92 -40.93
C SER A 743 13.78 -23.17 -39.82
N PHE A 744 12.95 -23.88 -39.11
CA PHE A 744 12.37 -23.45 -37.83
C PHE A 744 12.58 -24.59 -36.83
N TYR A 745 13.27 -24.33 -35.70
CA TYR A 745 13.75 -25.39 -34.82
C TYR A 745 13.83 -24.98 -33.36
N GLY A 746 13.76 -26.00 -32.48
CA GLY A 746 14.26 -25.93 -31.12
C GLY A 746 15.66 -26.51 -31.05
N HIS A 747 16.59 -25.83 -30.39
CA HIS A 747 17.92 -26.35 -30.07
C HIS A 747 17.94 -26.86 -28.62
N TYR A 748 18.58 -28.03 -28.44
CA TYR A 748 18.70 -28.68 -27.14
C TYR A 748 20.15 -28.92 -26.80
N GLN A 749 20.54 -28.59 -25.61
CA GLN A 749 21.83 -28.96 -25.05
C GLN A 749 21.77 -30.44 -24.63
N LEU A 750 22.27 -31.32 -25.49
CA LEU A 750 22.39 -32.72 -25.12
C LEU A 750 23.45 -32.86 -24.02
N PRO A 751 23.20 -33.65 -22.96
CA PRO A 751 24.22 -33.95 -21.97
C PRO A 751 25.47 -34.55 -22.65
N ALA A 752 26.62 -34.02 -22.34
CA ALA A 752 27.87 -34.56 -22.86
C ALA A 752 28.10 -35.98 -22.27
N ARG A 753 28.40 -36.95 -23.10
CA ARG A 753 28.78 -38.29 -22.63
C ARG A 753 29.88 -38.15 -21.59
N GLY A 754 29.68 -38.66 -20.36
CA GLY A 754 30.55 -38.45 -19.23
C GLY A 754 30.21 -37.34 -18.28
N ASP A 755 29.23 -36.48 -18.59
CA ASP A 755 28.57 -35.60 -17.65
C ASP A 755 27.49 -36.40 -16.91
N VAL A 756 27.94 -37.21 -15.98
CA VAL A 756 27.11 -38.22 -15.30
C VAL A 756 26.17 -37.54 -14.33
N ASN A 757 26.64 -36.50 -13.63
CA ASN A 757 25.84 -35.78 -12.66
C ASN A 757 24.92 -34.72 -13.29
N GLY A 758 25.10 -34.40 -14.58
CA GLY A 758 24.26 -33.46 -15.33
C GLY A 758 24.47 -31.99 -14.98
N ASP A 759 25.64 -31.62 -14.50
CA ASP A 759 25.95 -30.23 -14.14
C ASP A 759 26.49 -29.39 -15.32
N GLY A 760 26.65 -30.01 -16.48
CA GLY A 760 27.14 -29.40 -17.72
C GLY A 760 28.66 -29.43 -17.85
N VAL A 761 29.40 -30.01 -16.92
CA VAL A 761 30.86 -30.02 -16.90
C VAL A 761 31.38 -31.42 -16.61
N VAL A 762 32.12 -31.99 -17.53
CA VAL A 762 32.73 -33.33 -17.32
C VAL A 762 34.01 -33.18 -16.48
N ASN A 763 33.93 -33.59 -15.20
CA ASN A 763 35.01 -33.42 -14.22
C ASN A 763 35.04 -34.57 -13.18
N GLN A 764 35.82 -34.39 -12.11
CA GLN A 764 36.00 -35.39 -11.05
C GLN A 764 34.67 -35.73 -10.31
N SER A 765 33.71 -34.80 -10.27
CA SER A 765 32.42 -35.06 -9.64
C SER A 765 31.61 -36.14 -10.41
N ASP A 766 31.78 -36.20 -11.71
CA ASP A 766 31.17 -37.23 -12.57
C ASP A 766 31.78 -38.61 -12.34
N VAL A 767 33.07 -38.68 -12.09
CA VAL A 767 33.71 -39.94 -11.71
C VAL A 767 33.10 -40.46 -10.39
N THR A 768 32.87 -39.59 -9.44
CA THR A 768 32.22 -39.92 -8.16
C THR A 768 30.79 -40.39 -8.37
N ALA A 769 30.04 -39.67 -9.22
CA ALA A 769 28.67 -40.02 -9.61
C ALA A 769 28.62 -41.38 -10.30
N LEU A 770 29.51 -41.62 -11.27
CA LEU A 770 29.59 -42.89 -11.98
C LEU A 770 29.94 -44.07 -11.05
N ILE A 771 30.89 -43.87 -10.15
CA ILE A 771 31.24 -44.89 -9.14
C ILE A 771 30.02 -45.19 -8.23
N SER A 772 29.31 -44.14 -7.78
CA SER A 772 28.08 -44.29 -6.99
C SER A 772 27.01 -45.10 -7.77
N ASN A 773 26.86 -44.83 -9.06
CA ASN A 773 25.97 -45.59 -9.93
C ASN A 773 26.36 -47.05 -10.06
N ILE A 774 27.65 -47.34 -10.27
CA ILE A 774 28.18 -48.72 -10.37
C ILE A 774 27.96 -49.49 -9.04
N LEU A 775 28.08 -48.81 -7.94
CA LEU A 775 27.84 -49.39 -6.61
C LEU A 775 26.36 -49.48 -6.23
N GLY A 776 25.45 -49.01 -7.09
CA GLY A 776 24.00 -49.05 -6.81
C GLY A 776 23.55 -48.02 -5.74
N LEU A 777 24.39 -47.03 -5.42
CA LEU A 777 24.08 -45.97 -4.41
C LEU A 777 23.32 -44.82 -5.06
N SER A 778 23.37 -44.69 -6.38
CA SER A 778 22.68 -43.67 -7.15
C SER A 778 22.30 -44.29 -8.52
N SER A 779 21.32 -43.67 -9.19
CA SER A 779 20.93 -44.08 -10.54
C SER A 779 21.12 -42.91 -11.52
N TYR A 780 21.83 -43.16 -12.59
CA TYR A 780 22.11 -42.22 -13.65
C TYR A 780 21.84 -42.84 -15.05
N PRO A 781 21.49 -42.04 -16.08
CA PRO A 781 21.23 -42.56 -17.41
C PRO A 781 22.40 -43.41 -17.98
N ALA A 782 22.12 -44.60 -18.41
CA ALA A 782 23.13 -45.52 -18.94
C ALA A 782 23.94 -44.91 -20.11
N GLY A 783 23.30 -44.13 -20.98
CA GLY A 783 23.95 -43.45 -22.08
C GLY A 783 24.99 -42.39 -21.68
N LEU A 784 24.92 -41.87 -20.47
CA LEU A 784 25.92 -40.93 -19.92
C LEU A 784 27.00 -41.70 -19.16
N CYS A 785 26.67 -42.84 -18.58
CA CYS A 785 27.53 -43.67 -17.76
C CYS A 785 28.39 -44.66 -18.59
N ASP A 786 27.90 -45.13 -19.71
CA ASP A 786 28.64 -45.95 -20.65
C ASP A 786 29.61 -45.10 -21.45
N ILE A 787 30.81 -44.85 -20.88
CA ILE A 787 31.81 -43.95 -21.43
C ILE A 787 32.56 -44.58 -22.59
N ASN A 788 32.82 -45.87 -22.52
CA ASN A 788 33.57 -46.61 -23.54
C ASN A 788 32.69 -47.12 -24.70
N GLY A 789 31.36 -47.14 -24.56
CA GLY A 789 30.40 -47.49 -25.61
C GLY A 789 30.18 -48.98 -25.77
N ASP A 790 30.47 -49.78 -24.77
CA ASP A 790 30.32 -51.22 -24.80
C ASP A 790 28.93 -51.74 -24.38
N ALA A 791 28.01 -50.83 -24.11
CA ALA A 791 26.64 -51.02 -23.58
C ALA A 791 26.55 -51.58 -22.15
N LEU A 792 27.65 -51.63 -21.43
CA LEU A 792 27.71 -52.03 -20.02
C LEU A 792 28.25 -50.90 -19.18
N VAL A 793 27.58 -50.60 -18.07
CA VAL A 793 28.06 -49.58 -17.12
C VAL A 793 28.79 -50.28 -15.96
N ASN A 794 30.11 -50.12 -15.95
CA ASN A 794 30.96 -50.82 -14.98
C ASN A 794 32.29 -50.02 -14.74
N VAL A 795 33.25 -50.65 -14.02
CA VAL A 795 34.48 -49.98 -13.61
C VAL A 795 35.36 -49.54 -14.80
N THR A 796 35.19 -50.12 -15.99
CA THR A 796 35.95 -49.73 -17.20
C THR A 796 35.54 -48.34 -17.66
N ASP A 797 34.27 -48.00 -17.47
CA ASP A 797 33.75 -46.65 -17.77
C ASP A 797 34.33 -45.58 -16.84
N ALA A 798 34.44 -45.91 -15.55
CA ALA A 798 35.11 -45.01 -14.60
C ALA A 798 36.55 -44.73 -15.02
N GLY A 799 37.29 -45.76 -15.49
CA GLY A 799 38.63 -45.62 -16.05
C GLY A 799 38.65 -44.79 -17.34
N ALA A 800 37.70 -45.02 -18.22
CA ALA A 800 37.56 -44.26 -19.49
C ALA A 800 37.21 -42.78 -19.21
N LEU A 801 36.36 -42.50 -18.21
CA LEU A 801 36.01 -41.14 -17.82
C LEU A 801 37.21 -40.38 -17.23
N VAL A 802 37.99 -41.03 -16.36
CA VAL A 802 39.21 -40.45 -15.81
C VAL A 802 40.20 -40.12 -16.93
N ASN A 803 40.41 -41.03 -17.91
CA ASN A 803 41.28 -40.78 -19.04
C ASN A 803 40.78 -39.60 -19.89
N ARG A 804 39.49 -39.48 -20.12
CA ARG A 804 38.86 -38.36 -20.84
C ARG A 804 39.08 -37.02 -20.10
N ILE A 805 38.93 -37.00 -18.80
CA ILE A 805 39.16 -35.79 -17.98
C ILE A 805 40.65 -35.39 -18.02
N LEU A 806 41.52 -36.35 -18.05
CA LEU A 806 42.98 -36.11 -18.14
C LEU A 806 43.47 -35.85 -19.57
N GLY A 807 42.58 -35.87 -20.58
CA GLY A 807 42.94 -35.68 -21.97
C GLY A 807 43.77 -36.80 -22.55
N ARG A 808 43.62 -38.06 -22.08
CA ARG A 808 44.34 -39.25 -22.48
C ARG A 808 43.50 -40.16 -23.31
#